data_bbf96e441ed5c22cb37961df6ccc7602
#
_entry.id   bbf96e441ed5c22cb37961df6ccc7602
#
_cell.length_a   1.000
_cell.length_b   1.000
_cell.length_c   1.000
_cell.angle_alpha   90.00
_cell.angle_beta   90.00
_cell.angle_gamma   90.00
#
_symmetry.space_group_name_H-M   'P 1'
#
loop_
_entity.id
_entity.type
_entity.pdbx_description
1 polymer ?
#
loop_
_entity_poly.entity_id
_entity_poly.type
_entity_poly.pdbx_seq_one_letter_code
_entity_poly.pdbx_strand_id
1 'polypeptide(L)'
;MMGGDDAGRARGEYDIDGMTHDIEAKTTTLRKLHEEITAQLSGARARDDDESDEGEDERASESTSRGKASDVTRDDDEADVSDDARGRSQVMQIRTSESLTGDVDRHASSSASSAASDDVSLQRIQIDADLEVKLRRLELRKVDLELKLANSWEKVELARQAFEEAEEIHGMYAAEFAEATKEFEIQQDLLYDELERKEEEAKAKQLAALQAAATRRADEHRREADASFKRGDIGAAEQLYSHAIAELEVSGIVLVQPSQLWLRVNRAAALFSLGHAREALTECELVLRVDCNHVRALLRASACCLQLQELEKAQRYIEFVALSPASTAAELKEAAAQKVTLVHAFIDRDKVAANDAFRRDDFNTALGLYSSALEHLEIINLPDSKKLQVGLFSNRAASHMMLGNPLLAAEDCCAALKLEPLHFKAQIRLARCLLQLGHFEEAQQEALDVIDHKMSNSDQKSDAKQVRNDLEVTQHIVDEVAYQLSELQESDQEPGEDCVGDVLQSLQIALQLSPQSSFIATLRAEALRFAGDLDAAEQLVEDVSIKDIRRLCVRARIYFDLADISNCLESLAPLLPALQSIDGSGEGSPEFEGILKQVLNPMELSILSQRVHDISHLKERGKVAFSAGDYTDAVRIYYEALGLCKDSKTLQALFLSNICACEQATERYVDALASASAACALAPTYAKAHSRLAAIYTELDMVSDAKATYEVLLSMSLSSDERAKVSSYLKTVQERLQAGTPINWRRLLGVGTKPTNDELKKCYRQLALSHHPDKASRGGASQALSGARADVSSRLFKLITEAYNVLSDSTALIKWENARVKAKNKAFGSNDSPSRRSPFNDSNTWHSGNW
;
A
#
# COMPACT_ATOMS: atom_id res chain seq x y z
N MET A 1 -5.26 32.60 -94.86
CA MET A 1 -5.94 32.24 -96.02
C MET A 1 -6.42 30.80 -95.84
N MET A 2 -7.70 30.74 -95.80
CA MET A 2 -8.56 29.72 -96.41
C MET A 2 -8.23 28.31 -96.11
N GLY A 3 -9.05 27.45 -95.66
CA GLY A 3 -10.49 27.34 -95.65
C GLY A 3 -10.76 25.89 -95.43
N GLY A 4 -11.84 25.57 -94.87
CA GLY A 4 -12.96 24.75 -95.09
C GLY A 4 -12.67 23.24 -94.94
N ASP A 5 -13.36 22.50 -94.35
CA ASP A 5 -14.71 22.04 -94.35
C ASP A 5 -14.91 20.93 -93.31
N ASP A 6 -15.97 21.05 -92.64
CA ASP A 6 -16.97 20.16 -92.16
C ASP A 6 -16.82 18.64 -92.38
N ALA A 7 -16.91 17.91 -91.30
CA ALA A 7 -17.76 16.71 -91.23
C ALA A 7 -18.09 16.35 -89.75
N GLY A 8 -19.37 16.59 -89.46
CA GLY A 8 -19.94 16.29 -88.13
C GLY A 8 -19.82 14.83 -87.78
N ARG A 9 -19.49 14.65 -86.44
CA ARG A 9 -19.86 13.44 -85.67
C ARG A 9 -20.46 13.91 -84.37
N ALA A 10 -21.79 13.75 -84.31
CA ALA A 10 -22.58 13.91 -83.10
C ALA A 10 -21.97 13.06 -81.99
N ARG A 11 -21.41 13.70 -81.06
CA ARG A 11 -21.12 13.10 -79.75
C ARG A 11 -22.40 13.24 -78.93
N GLY A 12 -23.08 12.14 -78.71
CA GLY A 12 -24.11 12.08 -77.68
C GLY A 12 -23.39 12.34 -76.30
N GLU A 13 -23.52 13.56 -75.90
CA GLU A 13 -23.23 13.89 -74.46
C GLU A 13 -24.29 13.20 -73.62
N TYR A 14 -23.91 12.11 -72.94
CA TYR A 14 -24.72 11.56 -71.90
C TYR A 14 -24.65 12.54 -70.76
N ASP A 15 -25.79 13.09 -70.36
CA ASP A 15 -25.98 13.99 -69.22
C ASP A 15 -25.72 13.20 -67.87
N ILE A 16 -24.44 13.06 -67.54
CA ILE A 16 -24.00 12.36 -66.31
C ILE A 16 -24.41 13.19 -65.09
N ASP A 17 -24.51 14.51 -65.21
CA ASP A 17 -24.92 15.39 -64.09
C ASP A 17 -26.42 15.26 -63.78
N GLY A 18 -27.25 15.01 -64.82
CA GLY A 18 -28.67 14.72 -64.65
C GLY A 18 -28.94 13.40 -63.94
N MET A 19 -28.14 12.38 -64.29
CA MET A 19 -28.27 11.04 -63.63
C MET A 19 -27.74 11.02 -62.19
N THR A 20 -26.67 11.75 -61.88
CA THR A 20 -26.15 11.86 -60.50
C THR A 20 -27.13 12.63 -59.59
N HIS A 21 -27.77 13.65 -60.11
CA HIS A 21 -28.79 14.42 -59.36
C HIS A 21 -30.04 13.59 -59.08
N ASP A 22 -30.44 12.70 -59.98
CA ASP A 22 -31.59 11.81 -59.77
C ASP A 22 -31.31 10.68 -58.77
N ILE A 23 -30.06 10.20 -58.75
CA ILE A 23 -29.59 9.23 -57.72
C ILE A 23 -29.47 9.87 -56.36
N GLU A 24 -28.93 11.09 -56.25
CA GLU A 24 -28.85 11.83 -55.00
C GLU A 24 -30.25 12.16 -54.43
N ALA A 25 -31.21 12.52 -55.29
CA ALA A 25 -32.59 12.79 -54.89
C ALA A 25 -33.28 11.52 -54.34
N LYS A 26 -33.06 10.37 -54.99
CA LYS A 26 -33.60 9.08 -54.52
C LYS A 26 -32.92 8.58 -53.24
N THR A 27 -31.59 8.77 -53.12
CA THR A 27 -30.83 8.43 -51.91
C THR A 27 -31.26 9.28 -50.72
N THR A 28 -31.56 10.56 -50.94
CA THR A 28 -32.04 11.48 -49.88
C THR A 28 -33.45 11.10 -49.44
N THR A 29 -34.28 10.63 -50.36
CA THR A 29 -35.65 10.16 -50.03
C THR A 29 -35.62 8.86 -49.25
N LEU A 30 -34.72 7.93 -49.60
CA LEU A 30 -34.51 6.68 -48.86
C LEU A 30 -33.96 6.93 -47.48
N ARG A 31 -33.05 7.91 -47.32
CA ARG A 31 -32.51 8.29 -46.00
C ARG A 31 -33.61 8.87 -45.10
N LYS A 32 -34.50 9.74 -45.61
CA LYS A 32 -35.63 10.23 -44.87
C LYS A 32 -36.61 9.13 -44.45
N LEU A 33 -36.87 8.17 -45.33
CA LEU A 33 -37.73 7.02 -44.99
C LEU A 33 -37.09 6.13 -43.91
N HIS A 34 -35.77 5.97 -43.93
CA HIS A 34 -35.03 5.21 -42.92
C HIS A 34 -35.04 5.94 -41.55
N GLU A 35 -34.91 7.26 -41.56
CA GLU A 35 -35.01 8.08 -40.33
C GLU A 35 -36.43 8.04 -39.76
N GLU A 36 -37.47 8.08 -40.60
CA GLU A 36 -38.87 7.94 -40.17
C GLU A 36 -39.14 6.55 -39.54
N ILE A 37 -38.65 5.49 -40.18
CA ILE A 37 -38.78 4.11 -39.64
C ILE A 37 -38.03 3.95 -38.34
N THR A 38 -36.84 4.53 -38.24
CA THR A 38 -36.03 4.47 -37.04
C THR A 38 -36.66 5.26 -35.87
N ALA A 39 -37.29 6.43 -36.17
CA ALA A 39 -38.01 7.20 -35.21
C ALA A 39 -39.29 6.49 -34.71
N GLN A 40 -40.00 5.76 -35.61
CA GLN A 40 -41.18 4.97 -35.21
C GLN A 40 -40.79 3.74 -34.37
N LEU A 41 -39.65 3.14 -34.63
CA LEU A 41 -39.13 1.99 -33.86
C LEU A 41 -38.55 2.43 -32.50
N SER A 42 -37.97 3.61 -32.39
CA SER A 42 -37.50 4.17 -31.10
C SER A 42 -38.65 4.72 -30.24
N GLY A 43 -39.73 5.21 -30.88
CA GLY A 43 -40.94 5.65 -30.14
C GLY A 43 -41.80 4.51 -29.58
N ALA A 44 -41.58 3.28 -30.03
CA ALA A 44 -42.24 2.09 -29.48
C ALA A 44 -41.52 1.47 -28.27
N ARG A 45 -40.24 1.84 -28.02
CA ARG A 45 -39.42 1.38 -26.86
C ARG A 45 -39.48 2.30 -25.63
N ALA A 46 -40.15 3.44 -25.71
CA ALA A 46 -40.17 4.41 -24.62
C ALA A 46 -41.50 4.41 -23.83
N ARG A 47 -42.23 3.31 -23.74
CA ARG A 47 -43.48 3.21 -23.01
C ARG A 47 -43.56 2.11 -21.94
N ASP A 48 -42.47 1.50 -21.60
CA ASP A 48 -42.48 0.44 -20.58
C ASP A 48 -41.30 0.56 -19.58
N ASP A 49 -41.01 1.75 -19.08
CA ASP A 49 -40.19 1.88 -17.86
C ASP A 49 -40.37 3.27 -17.26
N ASP A 50 -41.48 3.42 -16.52
CA ASP A 50 -41.65 4.50 -15.56
C ASP A 50 -42.31 3.88 -14.32
N GLU A 51 -41.53 3.60 -13.30
CA GLU A 51 -41.89 3.65 -11.87
C GLU A 51 -40.73 3.27 -10.95
N SER A 52 -40.54 4.19 -10.01
CA SER A 52 -39.77 4.06 -8.73
C SER A 52 -38.25 4.25 -8.82
N ASP A 53 -37.59 4.98 -8.02
CA ASP A 53 -37.89 5.82 -6.85
C ASP A 53 -36.60 6.56 -6.45
N GLU A 54 -36.75 7.61 -5.76
CA GLU A 54 -35.83 8.61 -5.24
C GLU A 54 -34.66 8.09 -4.40
N GLY A 55 -33.56 8.85 -4.39
CA GLY A 55 -32.77 8.92 -3.16
C GLY A 55 -31.27 9.19 -3.30
N GLU A 56 -30.90 10.47 -3.29
CA GLU A 56 -29.82 11.14 -2.55
C GLU A 56 -28.37 10.58 -2.53
N ASP A 57 -27.54 11.46 -3.04
CA ASP A 57 -26.36 12.12 -2.38
C ASP A 57 -25.04 11.45 -2.16
N GLU A 58 -24.09 12.17 -2.74
CA GLU A 58 -22.79 12.67 -2.22
C GLU A 58 -21.62 11.73 -1.99
N ARG A 59 -20.57 12.19 -2.68
CA ARG A 59 -19.14 12.33 -2.26
C ARG A 59 -18.17 11.15 -2.29
N ALA A 60 -17.30 11.38 -3.20
CA ALA A 60 -15.87 11.64 -2.98
C ALA A 60 -14.95 10.49 -2.54
N SER A 61 -13.88 10.50 -3.24
CA SER A 61 -12.47 10.24 -2.88
C SER A 61 -11.92 8.82 -3.00
N GLU A 62 -10.97 8.79 -3.90
CA GLU A 62 -9.59 8.33 -3.71
C GLU A 62 -9.34 6.95 -3.07
N SER A 63 -8.68 6.15 -3.76
CA SER A 63 -7.28 5.78 -3.60
C SER A 63 -7.00 4.34 -4.02
N THR A 64 -6.08 4.29 -4.94
CA THR A 64 -4.86 3.47 -4.95
C THR A 64 -4.90 2.02 -4.45
N SER A 65 -4.43 1.22 -5.29
CA SER A 65 -3.21 0.44 -5.26
C SER A 65 -3.33 -1.07 -5.48
N ARG A 66 -2.51 -1.47 -6.42
CA ARG A 66 -1.61 -2.63 -6.44
C ARG A 66 -2.20 -4.01 -6.08
N GLY A 67 -2.04 -4.93 -6.99
CA GLY A 67 -0.90 -5.74 -7.02
C GLY A 67 -1.14 -7.18 -7.45
N LYS A 68 -0.34 -7.62 -8.40
CA LYS A 68 0.28 -8.94 -8.57
C LYS A 68 -0.64 -10.11 -8.92
N ALA A 69 -0.54 -10.59 -10.16
CA ALA A 69 0.42 -11.61 -10.65
C ALA A 69 0.39 -12.93 -9.88
N SER A 70 0.05 -13.94 -10.58
CA SER A 70 0.74 -15.22 -10.80
C SER A 70 -0.29 -16.24 -11.26
N ASP A 71 -0.15 -16.69 -12.45
CA ASP A 71 0.52 -17.94 -12.84
C ASP A 71 -0.25 -19.22 -12.51
N VAL A 72 -0.31 -20.01 -13.55
CA VAL A 72 -0.12 -21.46 -13.62
C VAL A 72 -1.32 -22.35 -13.96
N THR A 73 -1.20 -22.80 -15.21
CA THR A 73 -1.40 -24.17 -15.77
C THR A 73 -2.77 -24.82 -15.79
N ARG A 74 -3.10 -25.21 -17.05
CA ARG A 74 -3.33 -26.59 -17.53
C ARG A 74 -4.38 -27.40 -16.76
N ASP A 75 -5.24 -28.02 -17.36
CA ASP A 75 -5.31 -29.11 -18.30
C ASP A 75 -6.77 -29.44 -18.62
N ASP A 76 -6.95 -29.82 -19.87
CA ASP A 76 -7.68 -30.93 -20.44
C ASP A 76 -9.05 -31.36 -19.89
N ASP A 77 -9.91 -31.53 -20.79
CA ASP A 77 -10.70 -32.70 -21.16
C ASP A 77 -12.18 -32.40 -21.45
N GLU A 78 -12.44 -32.63 -22.72
CA GLU A 78 -13.48 -33.49 -23.33
C GLU A 78 -14.93 -33.51 -22.80
N ALA A 79 -15.74 -33.40 -23.79
CA ALA A 79 -16.92 -34.22 -24.11
C ALA A 79 -18.31 -33.70 -23.76
N ASP A 80 -18.98 -33.57 -24.81
CA ASP A 80 -20.20 -34.24 -25.23
C ASP A 80 -21.58 -33.53 -25.12
N VAL A 81 -22.09 -33.28 -26.32
CA VAL A 81 -23.46 -33.55 -26.81
C VAL A 81 -24.66 -33.02 -26.00
N SER A 82 -25.39 -32.13 -26.58
CA SER A 82 -26.74 -32.33 -27.12
C SER A 82 -27.50 -31.05 -27.40
N ASP A 83 -28.02 -30.99 -28.62
CA ASP A 83 -29.26 -30.41 -29.08
C ASP A 83 -30.03 -29.47 -28.14
N ASP A 84 -30.30 -28.27 -28.60
CA ASP A 84 -31.65 -27.88 -28.94
C ASP A 84 -31.72 -26.60 -29.78
N ALA A 85 -32.45 -26.71 -30.83
CA ALA A 85 -32.79 -25.69 -31.80
C ALA A 85 -33.73 -24.66 -31.17
N ARG A 86 -33.37 -23.39 -31.24
CA ARG A 86 -34.37 -22.31 -31.37
C ARG A 86 -33.74 -21.09 -32.05
N GLY A 87 -34.33 -20.79 -33.21
CA GLY A 87 -33.97 -19.72 -34.11
C GLY A 87 -33.83 -18.36 -33.45
N ARG A 88 -32.73 -17.71 -33.80
CA ARG A 88 -32.62 -16.26 -33.69
C ARG A 88 -32.36 -15.73 -35.11
N SER A 89 -33.36 -15.08 -35.60
CA SER A 89 -33.26 -14.16 -36.72
C SER A 89 -32.10 -13.19 -36.43
N GLN A 90 -31.00 -13.36 -37.13
CA GLN A 90 -29.97 -12.35 -37.19
C GLN A 90 -30.37 -11.34 -38.28
N VAL A 91 -30.78 -10.18 -37.80
CA VAL A 91 -30.84 -8.98 -38.62
C VAL A 91 -29.41 -8.65 -39.03
N MET A 92 -29.12 -8.90 -40.30
CA MET A 92 -27.85 -8.52 -40.91
C MET A 92 -27.81 -6.99 -41.01
N GLN A 93 -27.04 -6.36 -40.14
CA GLN A 93 -26.70 -4.95 -40.26
C GLN A 93 -25.85 -4.78 -41.51
N ILE A 94 -26.41 -4.18 -42.51
CA ILE A 94 -25.66 -3.68 -43.65
C ILE A 94 -24.77 -2.56 -43.13
N ARG A 95 -23.48 -2.81 -43.03
CA ARG A 95 -22.48 -1.77 -42.87
C ARG A 95 -22.44 -0.98 -44.17
N THR A 96 -23.08 0.15 -44.17
CA THR A 96 -22.78 1.20 -45.12
C THR A 96 -21.37 1.70 -44.82
N SER A 97 -20.46 1.42 -45.69
CA SER A 97 -19.16 2.10 -45.69
C SER A 97 -19.43 3.57 -45.98
N GLU A 98 -19.33 4.39 -44.95
CA GLU A 98 -19.22 5.82 -45.13
C GLU A 98 -17.99 6.11 -45.98
N SER A 99 -18.25 6.57 -47.17
CA SER A 99 -17.23 7.15 -48.01
C SER A 99 -16.66 8.37 -47.33
N LEU A 100 -15.40 8.34 -47.01
CA LEU A 100 -14.59 9.50 -46.68
C LEU A 100 -14.66 10.51 -47.85
N THR A 101 -15.59 11.43 -47.79
CA THR A 101 -15.43 12.72 -48.44
C THR A 101 -14.75 13.64 -47.49
N GLY A 102 -13.45 13.51 -47.39
CA GLY A 102 -12.61 14.55 -46.84
C GLY A 102 -12.40 15.63 -47.87
N ASP A 103 -12.87 16.80 -47.59
CA ASP A 103 -12.49 18.02 -48.30
C ASP A 103 -10.96 18.09 -48.41
N VAL A 104 -10.47 17.89 -49.61
CA VAL A 104 -9.11 18.31 -49.93
C VAL A 104 -9.24 19.63 -50.64
N ASP A 105 -8.95 20.67 -49.87
CA ASP A 105 -8.79 22.02 -50.37
C ASP A 105 -7.80 22.05 -51.54
N ARG A 106 -8.30 22.68 -52.56
CA ARG A 106 -7.56 23.09 -53.78
C ARG A 106 -6.37 23.98 -53.39
N HIS A 107 -5.19 23.48 -53.54
CA HIS A 107 -4.05 24.29 -54.01
C HIS A 107 -2.91 23.33 -54.38
N ALA A 108 -2.81 23.00 -55.62
CA ALA A 108 -1.49 22.78 -56.22
C ALA A 108 -1.61 22.67 -57.73
N SER A 109 -1.17 23.67 -58.34
CA SER A 109 -0.39 23.73 -59.58
C SER A 109 -0.65 22.62 -60.60
N SER A 110 -1.46 23.00 -61.58
CA SER A 110 -1.49 22.47 -62.89
C SER A 110 -0.13 22.50 -63.58
N SER A 111 0.51 21.40 -63.84
CA SER A 111 1.40 21.29 -65.00
C SER A 111 2.05 19.92 -65.28
N ALA A 112 1.54 18.80 -64.74
CA ALA A 112 2.19 17.55 -65.07
C ALA A 112 1.28 16.35 -65.31
N SER A 113 -0.03 16.54 -65.49
CA SER A 113 -0.94 15.39 -65.51
C SER A 113 -1.68 15.13 -66.82
N SER A 114 -1.38 15.82 -67.92
CA SER A 114 -2.18 15.69 -69.16
C SER A 114 -1.86 14.47 -70.02
N ALA A 115 -0.77 13.75 -69.73
CA ALA A 115 -0.41 12.59 -70.65
C ALA A 115 -0.79 11.22 -70.04
N ALA A 116 -1.11 11.15 -68.71
CA ALA A 116 -1.45 9.86 -68.09
C ALA A 116 -2.96 9.65 -67.85
N SER A 117 -3.77 10.72 -67.97
CA SER A 117 -5.20 10.66 -67.69
C SER A 117 -6.04 10.04 -68.85
N ASP A 118 -5.54 10.15 -70.11
CA ASP A 118 -6.33 9.72 -71.26
C ASP A 118 -6.40 8.20 -71.44
N ASP A 119 -5.38 7.47 -71.01
CA ASP A 119 -5.33 6.00 -71.16
C ASP A 119 -6.15 5.25 -70.08
N VAL A 120 -6.29 5.82 -68.89
CA VAL A 120 -7.08 5.25 -67.79
C VAL A 120 -8.57 5.52 -67.99
N SER A 121 -8.94 6.69 -68.56
CA SER A 121 -10.34 7.04 -68.85
C SER A 121 -10.95 6.15 -69.92
N LEU A 122 -10.21 5.76 -70.93
CA LEU A 122 -10.67 4.85 -72.02
C LEU A 122 -10.83 3.42 -71.50
N GLN A 123 -10.01 2.93 -70.63
CA GLN A 123 -10.17 1.58 -70.07
C GLN A 123 -11.32 1.50 -69.08
N ARG A 124 -11.64 2.58 -68.35
CA ARG A 124 -12.76 2.64 -67.39
C ARG A 124 -14.12 2.58 -68.18
N ILE A 125 -14.25 3.34 -69.23
CA ILE A 125 -15.50 3.37 -70.06
C ILE A 125 -15.83 2.01 -70.70
N GLN A 126 -14.84 1.21 -71.02
CA GLN A 126 -15.03 -0.09 -71.69
C GLN A 126 -15.40 -1.22 -70.74
N ILE A 127 -14.99 -1.09 -69.47
CA ILE A 127 -15.27 -2.09 -68.44
C ILE A 127 -16.69 -1.88 -67.85
N ASP A 128 -17.11 -0.63 -67.72
CA ASP A 128 -18.42 -0.29 -67.13
C ASP A 128 -19.61 -0.73 -68.00
N ALA A 129 -19.51 -0.64 -69.33
CA ALA A 129 -20.64 -0.90 -70.18
C ALA A 129 -21.11 -2.39 -70.18
N ASP A 130 -20.21 -3.33 -70.07
CA ASP A 130 -20.54 -4.76 -70.10
C ASP A 130 -21.09 -5.28 -68.74
N LEU A 131 -20.63 -4.70 -67.64
CA LEU A 131 -21.12 -5.03 -66.33
C LEU A 131 -22.47 -4.38 -65.98
N GLU A 132 -22.68 -3.14 -66.46
CA GLU A 132 -23.95 -2.45 -66.26
C GLU A 132 -25.09 -3.13 -67.03
N VAL A 133 -24.82 -3.66 -68.26
CA VAL A 133 -25.78 -4.46 -69.03
C VAL A 133 -26.17 -5.75 -68.31
N LYS A 134 -25.24 -6.39 -67.61
CA LYS A 134 -25.52 -7.61 -66.86
C LYS A 134 -26.32 -7.28 -65.56
N LEU A 135 -26.02 -6.20 -64.86
CA LEU A 135 -26.77 -5.76 -63.67
C LEU A 135 -28.22 -5.44 -64.07
N ARG A 136 -28.45 -4.65 -65.11
CA ARG A 136 -29.81 -4.33 -65.59
C ARG A 136 -30.62 -5.54 -65.98
N ARG A 137 -29.98 -6.59 -66.52
CA ARG A 137 -30.70 -7.85 -66.84
C ARG A 137 -31.15 -8.59 -65.57
N LEU A 138 -30.38 -8.55 -64.55
CA LEU A 138 -30.74 -9.17 -63.26
C LEU A 138 -31.87 -8.39 -62.58
N GLU A 139 -31.79 -7.06 -62.55
CA GLU A 139 -32.85 -6.20 -62.04
C GLU A 139 -34.19 -6.42 -62.74
N LEU A 140 -34.18 -6.51 -64.08
CA LEU A 140 -35.40 -6.82 -64.84
C LEU A 140 -35.97 -8.20 -64.52
N ARG A 141 -35.09 -9.18 -64.27
CA ARG A 141 -35.55 -10.54 -63.84
C ARG A 141 -36.18 -10.51 -62.45
N LYS A 142 -35.68 -9.70 -61.54
CA LYS A 142 -36.23 -9.52 -60.19
C LYS A 142 -37.61 -8.89 -60.28
N VAL A 143 -37.76 -7.80 -61.00
CA VAL A 143 -39.05 -7.15 -61.25
C VAL A 143 -40.10 -8.07 -61.92
N ASP A 144 -39.68 -8.93 -62.91
CA ASP A 144 -40.54 -9.93 -63.52
C ASP A 144 -41.08 -10.95 -62.51
N LEU A 145 -40.21 -11.39 -61.59
CA LEU A 145 -40.60 -12.31 -60.55
C LEU A 145 -41.47 -11.66 -59.44
N GLU A 146 -41.23 -10.39 -59.11
CA GLU A 146 -42.11 -9.61 -58.21
C GLU A 146 -43.51 -9.43 -58.79
N LEU A 147 -43.58 -9.20 -60.12
CA LEU A 147 -44.88 -9.10 -60.83
C LEU A 147 -45.62 -10.46 -60.87
N LYS A 148 -44.88 -11.58 -61.02
CA LYS A 148 -45.47 -12.93 -60.97
C LYS A 148 -45.98 -13.26 -59.58
N LEU A 149 -45.29 -12.84 -58.49
CA LEU A 149 -45.75 -12.98 -57.15
C LEU A 149 -47.03 -12.16 -56.91
N ALA A 150 -47.05 -10.90 -57.37
CA ALA A 150 -48.22 -10.04 -57.22
C ALA A 150 -49.44 -10.64 -58.00
N ASN A 151 -49.20 -11.16 -59.16
CA ASN A 151 -50.22 -11.84 -59.94
C ASN A 151 -50.71 -13.16 -59.32
N SER A 152 -49.87 -13.81 -58.56
CA SER A 152 -50.28 -14.99 -57.78
C SER A 152 -51.20 -14.64 -56.60
N TRP A 153 -50.96 -13.47 -55.98
CA TRP A 153 -51.82 -12.93 -54.91
C TRP A 153 -53.22 -12.55 -55.47
N GLU A 154 -53.26 -11.90 -56.63
CA GLU A 154 -54.51 -11.53 -57.28
C GLU A 154 -55.35 -12.78 -57.65
N LYS A 155 -54.70 -13.84 -58.06
CA LYS A 155 -55.30 -15.15 -58.33
C LYS A 155 -55.78 -15.89 -57.06
N VAL A 156 -55.15 -15.70 -55.98
CA VAL A 156 -55.55 -16.22 -54.63
C VAL A 156 -56.81 -15.52 -54.18
N GLU A 157 -56.93 -14.18 -54.37
CA GLU A 157 -58.07 -13.38 -54.02
C GLU A 157 -59.31 -13.75 -54.85
N LEU A 158 -59.14 -14.01 -56.10
CA LEU A 158 -60.17 -14.51 -57.06
C LEU A 158 -60.55 -15.99 -56.82
N ALA A 159 -59.64 -16.77 -56.23
CA ALA A 159 -59.84 -18.22 -56.02
C ALA A 159 -60.21 -18.55 -54.59
N ARG A 160 -60.76 -17.62 -53.79
CA ARG A 160 -61.27 -17.88 -52.45
C ARG A 160 -62.24 -19.04 -52.30
N GLN A 161 -62.70 -19.61 -53.43
CA GLN A 161 -63.52 -20.85 -53.42
C GLN A 161 -62.71 -22.12 -53.81
N ALA A 162 -61.40 -22.01 -54.12
CA ALA A 162 -60.52 -23.15 -54.35
C ALA A 162 -59.27 -22.97 -53.50
N PHE A 163 -59.48 -22.97 -52.24
CA PHE A 163 -58.54 -22.49 -51.27
C PHE A 163 -57.21 -23.33 -51.16
N GLU A 164 -57.27 -24.60 -51.40
CA GLU A 164 -56.06 -25.44 -51.20
C GLU A 164 -55.09 -25.42 -52.40
N GLU A 165 -55.63 -25.37 -53.68
CA GLU A 165 -54.78 -25.34 -54.86
C GLU A 165 -54.08 -24.00 -55.06
N ALA A 166 -54.70 -22.89 -54.61
CA ALA A 166 -54.12 -21.55 -54.73
C ALA A 166 -52.99 -21.31 -53.74
N GLU A 167 -53.00 -21.87 -52.55
CA GLU A 167 -51.91 -21.81 -51.55
C GLU A 167 -50.65 -22.56 -52.03
N GLU A 168 -50.82 -23.69 -52.71
CA GLU A 168 -49.67 -24.46 -53.26
C GLU A 168 -49.00 -23.69 -54.43
N ILE A 169 -49.81 -23.09 -55.26
CA ILE A 169 -49.30 -22.30 -56.42
C ILE A 169 -48.64 -21.01 -55.96
N HIS A 170 -49.20 -20.34 -54.97
CA HIS A 170 -48.58 -19.15 -54.35
C HIS A 170 -47.25 -19.52 -53.63
N GLY A 171 -47.23 -20.61 -52.89
CA GLY A 171 -46.05 -21.12 -52.23
C GLY A 171 -44.92 -21.43 -53.23
N MET A 172 -45.30 -22.05 -54.39
CA MET A 172 -44.32 -22.30 -55.45
C MET A 172 -43.73 -20.99 -56.08
N TYR A 173 -44.59 -19.98 -56.40
CA TYR A 173 -44.07 -18.71 -56.89
C TYR A 173 -43.31 -17.88 -55.83
N ALA A 174 -43.72 -17.98 -54.58
CA ALA A 174 -43.00 -17.33 -53.47
C ALA A 174 -41.61 -17.97 -53.28
N ALA A 175 -41.52 -19.31 -53.38
CA ALA A 175 -40.25 -20.01 -53.28
C ALA A 175 -39.34 -19.71 -54.50
N GLU A 176 -39.91 -19.70 -55.70
CA GLU A 176 -39.16 -19.37 -56.93
C GLU A 176 -38.67 -17.90 -56.93
N PHE A 177 -39.50 -16.98 -56.43
CA PHE A 177 -39.11 -15.57 -56.21
C PHE A 177 -38.01 -15.44 -55.19
N ALA A 178 -38.14 -16.12 -54.06
CA ALA A 178 -37.14 -16.10 -53.00
C ALA A 178 -35.78 -16.66 -53.46
N GLU A 179 -35.81 -17.75 -54.27
CA GLU A 179 -34.62 -18.34 -54.86
C GLU A 179 -33.96 -17.42 -55.88
N ALA A 180 -34.77 -16.84 -56.81
CA ALA A 180 -34.30 -15.87 -57.83
C ALA A 180 -33.79 -14.56 -57.15
N THR A 181 -34.38 -14.14 -56.04
CA THR A 181 -33.88 -12.97 -55.30
C THR A 181 -32.52 -13.26 -54.69
N LYS A 182 -32.37 -14.44 -54.15
CA LYS A 182 -31.10 -14.90 -53.59
C LYS A 182 -30.00 -15.04 -54.65
N GLU A 183 -30.37 -15.60 -55.83
CA GLU A 183 -29.43 -15.66 -56.95
C GLU A 183 -29.06 -14.26 -57.46
N PHE A 184 -30.01 -13.33 -57.49
CA PHE A 184 -29.76 -11.94 -57.90
C PHE A 184 -28.83 -11.25 -56.94
N GLU A 185 -29.07 -11.35 -55.61
CA GLU A 185 -28.21 -10.76 -54.59
C GLU A 185 -26.77 -11.29 -54.69
N ILE A 186 -26.60 -12.62 -54.82
CA ILE A 186 -25.28 -13.23 -54.99
C ILE A 186 -24.58 -12.74 -56.27
N GLN A 187 -25.30 -12.65 -57.36
CA GLN A 187 -24.71 -12.20 -58.62
C GLN A 187 -24.43 -10.70 -58.63
N GLN A 188 -25.22 -9.91 -57.92
CA GLN A 188 -25.01 -8.48 -57.73
C GLN A 188 -23.72 -8.22 -56.94
N ASP A 189 -23.59 -8.92 -55.84
CA ASP A 189 -22.37 -8.81 -55.00
C ASP A 189 -21.10 -9.20 -55.74
N LEU A 190 -21.17 -10.31 -56.51
CA LEU A 190 -20.02 -10.76 -57.32
C LEU A 190 -19.64 -9.75 -58.43
N LEU A 191 -20.61 -9.06 -59.00
CA LEU A 191 -20.37 -8.03 -60.04
C LEU A 191 -19.80 -6.75 -59.43
N TYR A 192 -20.28 -6.36 -58.23
CA TYR A 192 -19.71 -5.22 -57.53
C TYR A 192 -18.27 -5.50 -57.10
N ASP A 193 -18.00 -6.68 -56.55
CA ASP A 193 -16.64 -7.09 -56.17
C ASP A 193 -15.69 -7.11 -57.39
N GLU A 194 -16.17 -7.59 -58.54
CA GLU A 194 -15.34 -7.60 -59.74
C GLU A 194 -15.07 -6.20 -60.31
N LEU A 195 -16.04 -5.29 -60.23
CA LEU A 195 -15.89 -3.89 -60.62
C LEU A 195 -14.92 -3.15 -59.71
N GLU A 196 -15.12 -3.29 -58.41
CA GLU A 196 -14.24 -2.71 -57.39
C GLU A 196 -12.80 -3.20 -57.56
N ARG A 197 -12.60 -4.52 -57.74
CA ARG A 197 -11.26 -5.08 -57.97
C ARG A 197 -10.58 -4.51 -59.24
N LYS A 198 -11.31 -4.34 -60.36
CA LYS A 198 -10.75 -3.77 -61.61
C LYS A 198 -10.44 -2.28 -61.48
N GLU A 199 -11.28 -1.52 -60.72
CA GLU A 199 -10.97 -0.12 -60.43
C GLU A 199 -9.73 0.00 -59.52
N GLU A 200 -9.63 -0.87 -58.52
CA GLU A 200 -8.46 -0.91 -57.64
C GLU A 200 -7.18 -1.27 -58.39
N GLU A 201 -7.24 -2.26 -59.31
CA GLU A 201 -6.12 -2.61 -60.16
C GLU A 201 -5.68 -1.47 -61.10
N ALA A 202 -6.63 -0.70 -61.65
CA ALA A 202 -6.32 0.46 -62.49
C ALA A 202 -5.70 1.61 -61.70
N LYS A 203 -6.26 1.92 -60.54
CA LYS A 203 -5.72 2.92 -59.58
C LYS A 203 -4.33 2.51 -59.11
N ALA A 204 -4.11 1.22 -58.81
CA ALA A 204 -2.82 0.69 -58.40
C ALA A 204 -1.76 0.83 -59.51
N LYS A 205 -2.08 0.56 -60.77
CA LYS A 205 -1.14 0.72 -61.89
C LYS A 205 -0.74 2.19 -62.14
N GLN A 206 -1.70 3.12 -62.01
CA GLN A 206 -1.45 4.55 -62.15
C GLN A 206 -0.58 5.05 -61.02
N LEU A 207 -0.91 4.64 -59.78
CA LEU A 207 -0.12 4.98 -58.58
C LEU A 207 1.33 4.44 -58.72
N ALA A 208 1.50 3.18 -59.13
CA ALA A 208 2.81 2.58 -59.36
C ALA A 208 3.68 3.34 -60.37
N ALA A 209 3.08 3.83 -61.44
CA ALA A 209 3.79 4.63 -62.44
C ALA A 209 4.24 6.00 -61.90
N LEU A 210 3.37 6.69 -61.16
CA LEU A 210 3.72 7.94 -60.47
C LEU A 210 4.81 7.74 -59.44
N GLN A 211 4.70 6.67 -58.65
CA GLN A 211 5.70 6.32 -57.65
C GLN A 211 7.07 6.01 -58.27
N ALA A 212 7.13 5.31 -59.39
CA ALA A 212 8.38 5.01 -60.09
C ALA A 212 9.06 6.28 -60.63
N ALA A 213 8.27 7.26 -61.13
CA ALA A 213 8.79 8.53 -61.60
C ALA A 213 9.34 9.40 -60.43
N ALA A 214 8.62 9.44 -59.31
CA ALA A 214 9.03 10.16 -58.10
C ALA A 214 10.30 9.55 -57.48
N THR A 215 10.40 8.22 -57.48
CA THR A 215 11.62 7.53 -56.98
C THR A 215 12.87 7.90 -57.79
N ARG A 216 12.73 8.03 -59.13
CA ARG A 216 13.87 8.43 -59.98
C ARG A 216 14.35 9.85 -59.65
N ARG A 217 13.41 10.82 -59.49
CA ARG A 217 13.75 12.22 -59.14
C ARG A 217 14.35 12.29 -57.73
N ALA A 218 13.79 11.57 -56.81
CA ALA A 218 14.32 11.52 -55.43
C ALA A 218 15.75 10.95 -55.39
N ASP A 219 16.07 9.95 -56.24
CA ASP A 219 17.44 9.41 -56.36
C ASP A 219 18.43 10.42 -56.96
N GLU A 220 17.97 11.27 -57.87
CA GLU A 220 18.82 12.35 -58.44
C GLU A 220 19.13 13.37 -57.34
N HIS A 221 18.12 13.89 -56.63
CA HIS A 221 18.32 14.83 -55.54
C HIS A 221 19.21 14.24 -54.42
N ARG A 222 19.06 12.94 -54.10
CA ARG A 222 19.92 12.23 -53.15
C ARG A 222 21.38 12.26 -53.54
N ARG A 223 21.73 11.97 -54.83
CA ARG A 223 23.11 11.97 -55.29
C ARG A 223 23.74 13.35 -55.20
N GLU A 224 22.99 14.42 -55.52
CA GLU A 224 23.41 15.79 -55.39
C GLU A 224 23.59 16.19 -53.92
N ALA A 225 22.67 15.75 -53.03
CA ALA A 225 22.74 15.97 -51.60
C ALA A 225 23.99 15.32 -50.96
N ASP A 226 24.24 14.04 -51.28
CA ASP A 226 25.42 13.30 -50.84
C ASP A 226 26.74 13.99 -51.31
N ALA A 227 26.77 14.56 -52.53
CA ALA A 227 27.90 15.30 -53.00
C ALA A 227 28.08 16.65 -52.28
N SER A 228 27.01 17.36 -51.99
CA SER A 228 27.02 18.63 -51.25
C SER A 228 27.44 18.41 -49.80
N PHE A 229 26.97 17.38 -49.14
CA PHE A 229 27.37 16.98 -47.77
C PHE A 229 28.87 16.68 -47.70
N LYS A 230 29.42 15.95 -48.70
CA LYS A 230 30.85 15.66 -48.79
C LYS A 230 31.71 16.91 -49.03
N ARG A 231 31.19 17.94 -49.71
CA ARG A 231 31.85 19.21 -49.93
C ARG A 231 31.81 20.14 -48.69
N GLY A 232 31.01 19.77 -47.67
CA GLY A 232 30.82 20.59 -46.48
C GLY A 232 29.70 21.63 -46.60
N ASP A 233 28.94 21.61 -47.70
CA ASP A 233 27.77 22.47 -47.88
C ASP A 233 26.55 21.80 -47.28
N ILE A 234 26.45 21.83 -45.94
CA ILE A 234 25.47 21.07 -45.20
C ILE A 234 24.05 21.63 -45.39
N GLY A 235 23.93 22.97 -45.59
CA GLY A 235 22.64 23.61 -45.83
C GLY A 235 22.04 23.21 -47.17
N ALA A 236 22.86 23.20 -48.28
CA ALA A 236 22.40 22.72 -49.55
C ALA A 236 22.06 21.21 -49.54
N ALA A 237 22.84 20.42 -48.79
CA ALA A 237 22.55 19.00 -48.64
C ALA A 237 21.21 18.73 -47.93
N GLU A 238 20.90 19.49 -46.88
CA GLU A 238 19.62 19.38 -46.16
C GLU A 238 18.45 19.69 -47.06
N GLN A 239 18.49 20.79 -47.85
CA GLN A 239 17.44 21.16 -48.78
C GLN A 239 17.21 20.12 -49.88
N LEU A 240 18.26 19.54 -50.42
CA LEU A 240 18.17 18.48 -51.45
C LEU A 240 17.59 17.17 -50.88
N TYR A 241 17.97 16.77 -49.67
CA TYR A 241 17.32 15.63 -48.99
C TYR A 241 15.85 15.92 -48.71
N SER A 242 15.50 17.16 -48.33
CA SER A 242 14.11 17.56 -48.08
C SER A 242 13.29 17.50 -49.39
N HIS A 243 13.83 17.95 -50.52
CA HIS A 243 13.19 17.84 -51.80
C HIS A 243 12.99 16.37 -52.21
N ALA A 244 14.01 15.51 -52.00
CA ALA A 244 13.89 14.09 -52.31
C ALA A 244 12.79 13.39 -51.49
N ILE A 245 12.64 13.73 -50.21
CA ILE A 245 11.61 13.21 -49.31
C ILE A 245 10.23 13.70 -49.76
N ALA A 246 10.10 15.02 -50.01
CA ALA A 246 8.82 15.63 -50.44
C ALA A 246 8.31 15.03 -51.75
N GLU A 247 9.16 14.75 -52.75
CA GLU A 247 8.80 14.07 -54.00
C GLU A 247 8.21 12.69 -53.77
N LEU A 248 8.78 11.91 -52.80
CA LEU A 248 8.26 10.58 -52.47
C LEU A 248 6.93 10.68 -51.72
N GLU A 249 6.81 11.59 -50.75
CA GLU A 249 5.61 11.76 -49.94
C GLU A 249 4.40 12.25 -50.77
N VAL A 250 4.62 13.23 -51.66
CA VAL A 250 3.56 13.73 -52.60
C VAL A 250 3.04 12.62 -53.50
N SER A 251 3.89 11.67 -53.83
CA SER A 251 3.51 10.51 -54.66
C SER A 251 2.86 9.36 -53.86
N GLY A 252 2.58 9.57 -52.59
CA GLY A 252 1.96 8.58 -51.74
C GLY A 252 2.86 7.37 -51.44
N ILE A 253 4.18 7.52 -51.63
CA ILE A 253 5.12 6.46 -51.28
C ILE A 253 5.39 6.55 -49.79
N VAL A 254 4.94 5.55 -49.05
CA VAL A 254 5.33 5.39 -47.65
C VAL A 254 6.78 4.96 -47.62
N LEU A 255 7.62 5.73 -46.95
CA LEU A 255 9.07 5.49 -46.81
C LEU A 255 9.37 4.26 -45.96
N VAL A 256 9.17 3.05 -46.48
CA VAL A 256 9.31 1.78 -45.78
C VAL A 256 10.54 0.99 -46.25
N GLN A 257 10.96 1.21 -47.50
CA GLN A 257 12.11 0.47 -48.05
C GLN A 257 13.44 1.01 -47.52
N PRO A 258 14.44 0.16 -47.28
CA PRO A 258 15.74 0.57 -46.75
C PRO A 258 16.40 1.71 -47.55
N SER A 259 16.24 1.73 -48.89
CA SER A 259 16.76 2.77 -49.77
C SER A 259 16.10 4.14 -49.53
N GLN A 260 14.90 4.18 -49.01
CA GLN A 260 14.14 5.39 -48.75
C GLN A 260 14.41 5.89 -47.32
N LEU A 261 14.52 4.98 -46.37
CA LEU A 261 14.88 5.32 -44.98
C LEU A 261 16.23 6.04 -44.87
N TRP A 262 17.19 5.71 -45.77
CA TRP A 262 18.48 6.40 -45.84
C TRP A 262 18.34 7.90 -46.10
N LEU A 263 17.36 8.37 -46.84
CA LEU A 263 17.14 9.79 -47.10
C LEU A 263 16.87 10.55 -45.78
N ARG A 264 15.96 10.02 -44.97
CA ARG A 264 15.64 10.59 -43.65
C ARG A 264 16.83 10.54 -42.71
N VAL A 265 17.55 9.43 -42.69
CA VAL A 265 18.77 9.29 -41.86
C VAL A 265 19.87 10.29 -42.29
N ASN A 266 20.05 10.52 -43.60
CA ASN A 266 21.04 11.51 -44.10
C ASN A 266 20.57 12.95 -43.88
N ARG A 267 19.24 13.22 -44.03
CA ARG A 267 18.68 14.53 -43.66
C ARG A 267 18.88 14.81 -42.17
N ALA A 268 18.62 13.82 -41.29
CA ALA A 268 18.88 13.93 -39.87
C ALA A 268 20.35 14.25 -39.57
N ALA A 269 21.32 13.69 -40.37
CA ALA A 269 22.72 14.01 -40.18
C ALA A 269 23.03 15.46 -40.57
N ALA A 270 22.45 15.96 -41.64
CA ALA A 270 22.59 17.35 -42.06
C ALA A 270 21.99 18.32 -41.06
N LEU A 271 20.77 18.07 -40.61
CA LEU A 271 20.08 18.87 -39.57
C LEU A 271 20.86 18.91 -38.25
N PHE A 272 21.35 17.74 -37.80
CA PHE A 272 22.17 17.67 -36.60
C PHE A 272 23.45 18.50 -36.73
N SER A 273 24.13 18.46 -37.89
CA SER A 273 25.35 19.26 -38.16
C SER A 273 25.05 20.76 -38.24
N LEU A 274 23.83 21.16 -38.59
CA LEU A 274 23.36 22.54 -38.56
C LEU A 274 22.92 23.04 -37.18
N GLY A 275 22.88 22.12 -36.18
CA GLY A 275 22.41 22.42 -34.81
C GLY A 275 20.91 22.26 -34.60
N HIS A 276 20.16 21.80 -35.60
CA HIS A 276 18.69 21.55 -35.55
C HIS A 276 18.38 20.17 -34.96
N ALA A 277 18.86 19.93 -33.73
CA ALA A 277 18.80 18.63 -33.09
C ALA A 277 17.37 18.08 -32.94
N ARG A 278 16.37 18.95 -32.70
CA ARG A 278 14.95 18.50 -32.55
C ARG A 278 14.37 17.99 -33.86
N GLU A 279 14.61 18.67 -34.94
CA GLU A 279 14.16 18.24 -36.26
C GLU A 279 14.91 16.98 -36.72
N ALA A 280 16.22 16.90 -36.44
CA ALA A 280 17.00 15.69 -36.71
C ALA A 280 16.48 14.47 -35.93
N LEU A 281 16.06 14.67 -34.67
CA LEU A 281 15.45 13.60 -33.86
C LEU A 281 14.14 13.12 -34.44
N THR A 282 13.28 14.05 -34.89
CA THR A 282 12.00 13.72 -35.53
C THR A 282 12.20 12.83 -36.78
N GLU A 283 13.20 13.15 -37.61
CA GLU A 283 13.54 12.32 -38.77
C GLU A 283 14.03 10.93 -38.37
N CYS A 284 14.86 10.82 -37.35
CA CYS A 284 15.32 9.53 -36.84
C CYS A 284 14.15 8.71 -36.27
N GLU A 285 13.23 9.31 -35.52
CA GLU A 285 12.07 8.65 -34.94
C GLU A 285 11.11 8.14 -36.05
N LEU A 286 10.95 8.89 -37.13
CA LEU A 286 10.18 8.42 -38.29
C LEU A 286 10.81 7.16 -38.92
N VAL A 287 12.12 7.10 -39.03
CA VAL A 287 12.84 5.90 -39.47
C VAL A 287 12.65 4.73 -38.53
N LEU A 288 12.78 4.97 -37.20
CA LEU A 288 12.68 3.95 -36.18
C LEU A 288 11.28 3.39 -35.99
N ARG A 289 10.23 4.12 -36.41
CA ARG A 289 8.85 3.57 -36.47
C ARG A 289 8.71 2.50 -37.52
N VAL A 290 9.50 2.55 -38.60
CA VAL A 290 9.49 1.61 -39.70
C VAL A 290 10.46 0.46 -39.46
N ASP A 291 11.70 0.79 -39.09
CA ASP A 291 12.77 -0.14 -38.79
C ASP A 291 13.38 0.21 -37.41
N CYS A 292 12.85 -0.42 -36.38
CA CYS A 292 13.29 -0.20 -34.98
C CYS A 292 14.75 -0.59 -34.72
N ASN A 293 15.37 -1.38 -35.61
CA ASN A 293 16.76 -1.84 -35.49
C ASN A 293 17.73 -1.07 -36.40
N HIS A 294 17.29 0.04 -37.00
CA HIS A 294 18.15 0.85 -37.86
C HIS A 294 19.28 1.56 -37.08
N VAL A 295 20.43 0.91 -36.98
CA VAL A 295 21.53 1.29 -36.08
C VAL A 295 21.99 2.74 -36.23
N ARG A 296 22.12 3.25 -37.46
CA ARG A 296 22.54 4.65 -37.70
C ARG A 296 21.48 5.66 -37.28
N ALA A 297 20.18 5.32 -37.37
CA ALA A 297 19.12 6.17 -36.87
C ALA A 297 19.12 6.21 -35.36
N LEU A 298 19.33 5.05 -34.70
CA LEU A 298 19.46 4.96 -33.25
C LEU A 298 20.63 5.79 -32.71
N LEU A 299 21.81 5.70 -33.32
CA LEU A 299 23.00 6.48 -32.96
C LEU A 299 22.80 7.99 -33.13
N ARG A 300 22.14 8.42 -34.21
CA ARG A 300 21.82 9.83 -34.42
C ARG A 300 20.74 10.32 -33.47
N ALA A 301 19.69 9.54 -33.27
CA ALA A 301 18.64 9.84 -32.32
C ALA A 301 19.21 10.03 -30.90
N SER A 302 20.13 9.14 -30.50
CA SER A 302 20.80 9.27 -29.20
C SER A 302 21.67 10.54 -29.12
N ALA A 303 22.43 10.86 -30.18
CA ALA A 303 23.23 12.10 -30.24
C ALA A 303 22.34 13.36 -30.18
N CYS A 304 21.21 13.37 -30.90
CA CYS A 304 20.23 14.45 -30.83
C CYS A 304 19.64 14.59 -29.42
N CYS A 305 19.24 13.49 -28.79
CA CYS A 305 18.71 13.48 -27.44
C CYS A 305 19.73 13.98 -26.41
N LEU A 306 21.01 13.61 -26.56
CA LEU A 306 22.09 14.13 -25.71
C LEU A 306 22.21 15.66 -25.83
N GLN A 307 22.14 16.18 -27.05
CA GLN A 307 22.21 17.65 -27.27
C GLN A 307 20.96 18.37 -26.74
N LEU A 308 19.78 17.72 -26.81
CA LEU A 308 18.51 18.25 -26.30
C LEU A 308 18.31 18.03 -24.80
N GLN A 309 19.23 17.36 -24.12
CA GLN A 309 19.12 16.98 -22.71
C GLN A 309 17.96 16.02 -22.42
N GLU A 310 17.49 15.26 -23.43
CA GLU A 310 16.47 14.20 -23.29
C GLU A 310 17.17 12.88 -22.95
N LEU A 311 17.76 12.81 -21.75
CA LEU A 311 18.74 11.78 -21.39
C LEU A 311 18.15 10.37 -21.37
N GLU A 312 16.91 10.21 -20.91
CA GLU A 312 16.23 8.91 -20.84
C GLU A 312 15.95 8.32 -22.23
N LYS A 313 15.66 9.20 -23.20
CA LYS A 313 15.51 8.75 -24.59
C LYS A 313 16.86 8.37 -25.19
N ALA A 314 17.90 9.17 -24.92
CA ALA A 314 19.26 8.87 -25.38
C ALA A 314 19.72 7.50 -24.88
N GLN A 315 19.47 7.18 -23.60
CA GLN A 315 19.78 5.90 -23.00
C GLN A 315 19.13 4.76 -23.75
N ARG A 316 17.81 4.82 -23.98
CA ARG A 316 17.09 3.78 -24.69
C ARG A 316 17.65 3.53 -26.09
N TYR A 317 17.94 4.59 -26.83
CA TYR A 317 18.51 4.43 -28.17
C TYR A 317 19.90 3.78 -28.14
N ILE A 318 20.77 4.13 -27.20
CA ILE A 318 22.09 3.51 -27.03
C ILE A 318 21.95 2.02 -26.64
N GLU A 319 21.02 1.67 -25.78
CA GLU A 319 20.75 0.29 -25.40
C GLU A 319 20.26 -0.54 -26.58
N PHE A 320 19.35 0.02 -27.43
CA PHE A 320 18.92 -0.63 -28.63
C PHE A 320 20.06 -0.89 -29.62
N VAL A 321 21.02 0.05 -29.75
CA VAL A 321 22.23 -0.19 -30.58
C VAL A 321 23.05 -1.36 -30.04
N ALA A 322 23.22 -1.45 -28.72
CA ALA A 322 23.98 -2.52 -28.08
C ALA A 322 23.32 -3.91 -28.22
N LEU A 323 21.97 -3.93 -28.28
CA LEU A 323 21.19 -5.17 -28.43
C LEU A 323 20.98 -5.58 -29.91
N SER A 324 21.19 -4.66 -30.87
CA SER A 324 20.93 -4.94 -32.27
C SER A 324 21.98 -5.89 -32.87
N PRO A 325 21.57 -7.02 -33.44
CA PRO A 325 22.49 -7.96 -34.11
C PRO A 325 23.12 -7.38 -35.41
N ALA A 326 22.56 -6.28 -35.91
CA ALA A 326 23.05 -5.59 -37.11
C ALA A 326 24.18 -4.60 -36.83
N SER A 327 24.54 -4.35 -35.55
CA SER A 327 25.54 -3.39 -35.15
C SER A 327 26.97 -3.85 -35.50
N THR A 328 27.69 -3.00 -36.19
CA THR A 328 29.11 -3.21 -36.48
C THR A 328 30.01 -2.84 -35.29
N ALA A 329 31.23 -3.35 -35.23
CA ALA A 329 32.20 -3.01 -34.18
C ALA A 329 32.49 -1.49 -34.07
N ALA A 330 32.41 -0.74 -35.19
CA ALA A 330 32.58 0.69 -35.21
C ALA A 330 31.38 1.44 -34.58
N GLU A 331 30.16 0.99 -34.88
CA GLU A 331 28.92 1.53 -34.33
C GLU A 331 28.78 1.23 -32.84
N LEU A 332 29.18 0.05 -32.40
CA LEU A 332 29.25 -0.30 -30.96
C LEU A 332 30.26 0.57 -30.21
N LYS A 333 31.41 0.89 -30.83
CA LYS A 333 32.38 1.82 -30.25
C LYS A 333 31.84 3.25 -30.14
N GLU A 334 31.09 3.71 -31.14
CA GLU A 334 30.42 5.02 -31.11
C GLU A 334 29.34 5.05 -30.04
N ALA A 335 28.49 4.01 -29.92
CA ALA A 335 27.51 3.87 -28.87
C ALA A 335 28.15 3.87 -27.47
N ALA A 336 29.28 3.21 -27.30
CA ALA A 336 30.02 3.23 -26.04
C ALA A 336 30.53 4.65 -25.70
N ALA A 337 31.02 5.41 -26.67
CA ALA A 337 31.44 6.79 -26.47
C ALA A 337 30.25 7.69 -26.09
N GLN A 338 29.11 7.53 -26.78
CA GLN A 338 27.87 8.25 -26.45
C GLN A 338 27.34 7.87 -25.07
N LYS A 339 27.45 6.59 -24.66
CA LYS A 339 27.10 6.14 -23.31
C LYS A 339 27.92 6.84 -22.24
N VAL A 340 29.20 7.05 -22.44
CA VAL A 340 30.04 7.81 -21.50
C VAL A 340 29.54 9.25 -21.38
N THR A 341 29.26 9.90 -22.51
CA THR A 341 28.73 11.29 -22.52
C THR A 341 27.36 11.37 -21.83
N LEU A 342 26.51 10.38 -22.07
CA LEU A 342 25.18 10.27 -21.44
C LEU A 342 25.27 10.18 -19.92
N VAL A 343 26.14 9.30 -19.41
CA VAL A 343 26.28 9.15 -17.96
C VAL A 343 26.83 10.42 -17.30
N HIS A 344 27.78 11.11 -17.95
CA HIS A 344 28.22 12.41 -17.46
C HIS A 344 27.04 13.41 -17.40
N ALA A 345 26.21 13.44 -18.43
CA ALA A 345 25.06 14.35 -18.47
C ALA A 345 24.01 14.00 -17.39
N PHE A 346 23.76 12.72 -17.11
CA PHE A 346 22.90 12.29 -16.01
C PHE A 346 23.45 12.73 -14.66
N ILE A 347 24.74 12.51 -14.42
CA ILE A 347 25.38 12.87 -13.16
C ILE A 347 25.32 14.39 -12.94
N ASP A 348 25.63 15.18 -13.97
CA ASP A 348 25.61 16.65 -13.86
C ASP A 348 24.18 17.17 -13.64
N ARG A 349 23.18 16.64 -14.35
CA ARG A 349 21.77 16.97 -14.18
C ARG A 349 21.32 16.63 -12.75
N ASP A 350 21.56 15.40 -12.32
CA ASP A 350 21.09 14.92 -11.02
C ASP A 350 21.78 15.65 -9.89
N LYS A 351 23.09 15.94 -10.01
CA LYS A 351 23.84 16.74 -9.04
C LYS A 351 23.33 18.18 -8.92
N VAL A 352 23.03 18.84 -10.05
CA VAL A 352 22.48 20.20 -10.03
C VAL A 352 21.09 20.19 -9.42
N ALA A 353 20.22 19.29 -9.88
CA ALA A 353 18.86 19.14 -9.35
C ALA A 353 18.86 18.78 -7.85
N ALA A 354 19.77 17.91 -7.42
CA ALA A 354 19.93 17.55 -6.01
C ALA A 354 20.37 18.73 -5.14
N ASN A 355 21.36 19.52 -5.61
CA ASN A 355 21.78 20.70 -4.89
C ASN A 355 20.66 21.75 -4.79
N ASP A 356 19.84 21.90 -5.82
CA ASP A 356 18.70 22.82 -5.82
C ASP A 356 17.55 22.32 -4.93
N ALA A 357 17.29 21.01 -4.91
CA ALA A 357 16.36 20.38 -3.97
C ALA A 357 16.83 20.58 -2.52
N PHE A 358 18.10 20.36 -2.25
CA PHE A 358 18.70 20.58 -0.92
C PHE A 358 18.55 22.04 -0.45
N ARG A 359 18.74 23.03 -1.34
CA ARG A 359 18.54 24.46 -1.00
C ARG A 359 17.08 24.82 -0.72
N ARG A 360 16.14 24.05 -1.22
CA ARG A 360 14.70 24.22 -0.99
C ARG A 360 14.18 23.38 0.18
N ASP A 361 15.09 22.79 0.97
CA ASP A 361 14.82 21.90 2.09
C ASP A 361 14.08 20.61 1.69
N ASP A 362 14.07 20.27 0.40
CA ASP A 362 13.53 18.98 -0.08
C ASP A 362 14.64 17.91 -0.06
N PHE A 363 14.93 17.44 1.12
CA PHE A 363 16.04 16.50 1.36
C PHE A 363 15.76 15.10 0.81
N ASN A 364 14.51 14.70 0.72
CA ASN A 364 14.15 13.40 0.15
C ASN A 364 14.42 13.34 -1.35
N THR A 365 14.00 14.37 -2.09
CA THR A 365 14.31 14.49 -3.51
C THR A 365 15.82 14.63 -3.74
N ALA A 366 16.51 15.43 -2.92
CA ALA A 366 17.96 15.57 -3.00
C ALA A 366 18.68 14.23 -2.82
N LEU A 367 18.26 13.43 -1.85
CA LEU A 367 18.80 12.10 -1.56
C LEU A 367 18.60 11.13 -2.73
N GLY A 368 17.41 11.08 -3.31
CA GLY A 368 17.12 10.26 -4.49
C GLY A 368 18.01 10.62 -5.67
N LEU A 369 18.18 11.92 -5.93
CA LEU A 369 19.01 12.41 -7.03
C LEU A 369 20.52 12.18 -6.81
N TYR A 370 21.05 12.35 -5.58
CA TYR A 370 22.44 11.98 -5.30
C TYR A 370 22.68 10.49 -5.45
N SER A 371 21.70 9.65 -5.06
CA SER A 371 21.79 8.20 -5.21
C SER A 371 21.79 7.80 -6.68
N SER A 372 20.90 8.36 -7.49
CA SER A 372 20.88 8.18 -8.94
C SER A 372 22.22 8.59 -9.58
N ALA A 373 22.80 9.73 -9.18
CA ALA A 373 24.08 10.17 -9.68
C ALA A 373 25.23 9.21 -9.31
N LEU A 374 25.20 8.59 -8.13
CA LEU A 374 26.17 7.59 -7.69
C LEU A 374 26.00 6.29 -8.45
N GLU A 375 24.79 5.81 -8.69
CA GLU A 375 24.50 4.63 -9.51
C GLU A 375 25.01 4.80 -10.95
N HIS A 376 24.81 5.98 -11.52
CA HIS A 376 25.35 6.30 -12.84
C HIS A 376 26.88 6.27 -12.88
N LEU A 377 27.56 6.64 -11.79
CA LEU A 377 29.03 6.58 -11.69
C LEU A 377 29.56 5.13 -11.61
N GLU A 378 28.83 4.23 -10.97
CA GLU A 378 29.22 2.82 -10.87
C GLU A 378 29.19 2.11 -12.23
N ILE A 379 28.29 2.50 -13.12
CA ILE A 379 28.13 1.94 -14.48
C ILE A 379 29.38 2.16 -15.32
N ILE A 380 30.12 3.27 -15.09
CA ILE A 380 31.33 3.64 -15.87
C ILE A 380 32.49 3.80 -14.93
N ASN A 381 33.42 2.90 -15.01
CA ASN A 381 34.66 2.92 -14.24
C ASN A 381 35.59 4.03 -14.77
N LEU A 382 35.26 5.28 -14.50
CA LEU A 382 35.99 6.48 -14.98
C LEU A 382 37.21 6.74 -14.10
N PRO A 383 38.40 6.93 -14.66
CA PRO A 383 39.63 7.15 -13.88
C PRO A 383 39.62 8.42 -12.98
N ASP A 384 38.82 9.42 -13.33
CA ASP A 384 38.69 10.69 -12.56
C ASP A 384 37.43 10.81 -11.70
N SER A 385 36.66 9.71 -11.56
CA SER A 385 35.39 9.73 -10.84
C SER A 385 35.50 9.93 -9.33
N LYS A 386 36.67 9.66 -8.74
CA LYS A 386 36.87 9.69 -7.27
C LYS A 386 36.45 10.99 -6.62
N LYS A 387 36.89 12.14 -7.15
CA LYS A 387 36.53 13.46 -6.59
C LYS A 387 35.04 13.75 -6.68
N LEU A 388 34.40 13.29 -7.76
CA LEU A 388 32.98 13.44 -7.95
C LEU A 388 32.20 12.54 -6.99
N GLN A 389 32.63 11.28 -6.83
CA GLN A 389 32.07 10.35 -5.85
C GLN A 389 32.14 10.89 -4.42
N VAL A 390 33.30 11.39 -4.01
CA VAL A 390 33.51 12.02 -2.69
C VAL A 390 32.53 13.17 -2.47
N GLY A 391 32.36 14.04 -3.47
CA GLY A 391 31.41 15.15 -3.39
C GLY A 391 29.96 14.71 -3.28
N LEU A 392 29.57 13.70 -4.06
CA LEU A 392 28.22 13.15 -4.04
C LEU A 392 27.92 12.42 -2.72
N PHE A 393 28.81 11.55 -2.24
CA PHE A 393 28.67 10.89 -0.93
C PHE A 393 28.56 11.93 0.20
N SER A 394 29.48 12.92 0.20
CA SER A 394 29.43 13.96 1.22
C SER A 394 28.16 14.79 1.20
N ASN A 395 27.57 15.07 0.02
CA ASN A 395 26.32 15.80 -0.09
C ASN A 395 25.12 14.92 0.26
N ARG A 396 25.12 13.63 -0.14
CA ARG A 396 24.08 12.67 0.26
C ARG A 396 24.05 12.48 1.76
N ALA A 397 25.22 12.37 2.39
CA ALA A 397 25.36 12.37 3.85
C ALA A 397 24.69 13.58 4.50
N ALA A 398 24.86 14.77 3.90
CA ALA A 398 24.19 15.97 4.42
C ALA A 398 22.65 15.86 4.34
N SER A 399 22.11 15.32 3.25
CA SER A 399 20.67 15.07 3.11
C SER A 399 20.17 14.06 4.13
N HIS A 400 20.91 12.97 4.35
CA HIS A 400 20.58 11.99 5.39
C HIS A 400 20.56 12.62 6.79
N MET A 401 21.52 13.50 7.10
CA MET A 401 21.56 14.21 8.39
C MET A 401 20.32 15.10 8.57
N MET A 402 19.92 15.84 7.54
CA MET A 402 18.73 16.71 7.62
C MET A 402 17.42 15.92 7.74
N LEU A 403 17.39 14.69 7.25
CA LEU A 403 16.28 13.76 7.41
C LEU A 403 16.30 12.99 8.74
N GLY A 404 17.30 13.22 9.60
CA GLY A 404 17.41 12.50 10.87
C GLY A 404 17.89 11.05 10.75
N ASN A 405 18.66 10.73 9.70
CA ASN A 405 19.22 9.40 9.43
C ASN A 405 20.75 9.41 9.61
N PRO A 406 21.29 9.58 10.83
CA PRO A 406 22.72 9.73 11.05
C PRO A 406 23.53 8.46 10.72
N LEU A 407 22.93 7.28 10.80
CA LEU A 407 23.61 6.02 10.46
C LEU A 407 23.98 5.98 8.96
N LEU A 408 23.02 6.23 8.08
CA LEU A 408 23.26 6.27 6.64
C LEU A 408 24.18 7.43 6.25
N ALA A 409 24.07 8.56 6.95
CA ALA A 409 24.97 9.68 6.76
C ALA A 409 26.43 9.32 7.14
N ALA A 410 26.63 8.57 8.21
CA ALA A 410 27.94 8.08 8.63
C ALA A 410 28.54 7.10 7.63
N GLU A 411 27.74 6.19 7.09
CA GLU A 411 28.17 5.25 6.03
C GLU A 411 28.65 6.01 4.79
N ASP A 412 27.91 7.01 4.34
CA ASP A 412 28.30 7.85 3.21
C ASP A 412 29.57 8.66 3.50
N CYS A 413 29.70 9.21 4.71
CA CYS A 413 30.94 9.90 5.12
C CYS A 413 32.13 8.95 5.12
N CYS A 414 31.97 7.74 5.64
CA CYS A 414 33.01 6.70 5.61
C CYS A 414 33.37 6.31 4.17
N ALA A 415 32.39 6.20 3.28
CA ALA A 415 32.62 5.94 1.85
C ALA A 415 33.43 7.06 1.19
N ALA A 416 33.09 8.32 1.50
CA ALA A 416 33.86 9.49 1.02
C ALA A 416 35.29 9.49 1.55
N LEU A 417 35.50 9.20 2.84
CA LEU A 417 36.81 9.18 3.48
C LEU A 417 37.71 8.02 3.04
N LYS A 418 37.11 6.87 2.66
CA LYS A 418 37.84 5.76 2.02
C LYS A 418 38.45 6.16 0.67
N LEU A 419 37.76 7.05 -0.06
CA LEU A 419 38.23 7.56 -1.35
C LEU A 419 39.21 8.73 -1.20
N GLU A 420 38.96 9.63 -0.26
CA GLU A 420 39.79 10.81 0.04
C GLU A 420 39.87 10.99 1.58
N PRO A 421 40.92 10.44 2.23
CA PRO A 421 41.05 10.49 3.70
C PRO A 421 41.15 11.93 4.29
N LEU A 422 41.53 12.91 3.50
CA LEU A 422 41.67 14.31 3.95
C LEU A 422 40.46 15.18 3.56
N HIS A 423 39.27 14.57 3.37
CA HIS A 423 38.05 15.31 3.08
C HIS A 423 37.39 15.78 4.39
N PHE A 424 37.92 16.84 4.98
CA PHE A 424 37.54 17.38 6.30
C PHE A 424 36.04 17.65 6.46
N LYS A 425 35.31 18.01 5.39
CA LYS A 425 33.85 18.20 5.45
C LYS A 425 33.12 16.88 5.77
N ALA A 426 33.56 15.78 5.16
CA ALA A 426 32.98 14.46 5.45
C ALA A 426 33.35 14.01 6.86
N GLN A 427 34.57 14.28 7.30
CA GLN A 427 35.06 13.94 8.63
C GLN A 427 34.27 14.67 9.73
N ILE A 428 34.02 15.97 9.59
CA ILE A 428 33.22 16.75 10.52
C ILE A 428 31.76 16.24 10.55
N ARG A 429 31.21 15.90 9.37
CA ARG A 429 29.88 15.30 9.30
C ARG A 429 29.83 13.94 9.98
N LEU A 430 30.86 13.09 9.76
CA LEU A 430 30.98 11.81 10.45
C LEU A 430 30.99 11.99 11.97
N ALA A 431 31.83 12.90 12.48
CA ALA A 431 31.88 13.21 13.92
C ALA A 431 30.52 13.65 14.46
N ARG A 432 29.76 14.47 13.70
CA ARG A 432 28.42 14.88 14.08
C ARG A 432 27.41 13.72 14.03
N CYS A 433 27.49 12.85 13.04
CA CYS A 433 26.64 11.64 12.95
C CYS A 433 26.94 10.68 14.11
N LEU A 434 28.21 10.47 14.43
CA LEU A 434 28.62 9.62 15.55
C LEU A 434 28.12 10.18 16.89
N LEU A 435 28.16 11.52 17.08
CA LEU A 435 27.55 12.15 18.24
C LEU A 435 26.04 11.89 18.31
N GLN A 436 25.32 12.04 17.19
CA GLN A 436 23.88 11.78 17.13
C GLN A 436 23.53 10.31 17.43
N LEU A 437 24.40 9.38 17.06
CA LEU A 437 24.26 7.94 17.34
C LEU A 437 24.69 7.56 18.76
N GLY A 438 25.41 8.44 19.46
CA GLY A 438 25.91 8.18 20.81
C GLY A 438 27.28 7.47 20.85
N HIS A 439 28.01 7.45 19.72
CA HIS A 439 29.39 6.95 19.64
C HIS A 439 30.39 8.05 20.03
N PHE A 440 30.41 8.40 21.30
CA PHE A 440 31.10 9.58 21.81
C PHE A 440 32.61 9.55 21.62
N GLU A 441 33.27 8.43 21.90
CA GLU A 441 34.72 8.28 21.76
C GLU A 441 35.18 8.43 20.32
N GLU A 442 34.47 7.78 19.39
CA GLU A 442 34.76 7.87 17.95
C GLU A 442 34.50 9.28 17.42
N ALA A 443 33.39 9.92 17.83
CA ALA A 443 33.07 11.30 17.46
C ALA A 443 34.16 12.29 17.95
N GLN A 444 34.67 12.07 19.15
CA GLN A 444 35.75 12.89 19.72
C GLN A 444 37.04 12.75 18.90
N GLN A 445 37.42 11.52 18.55
CA GLN A 445 38.63 11.27 17.77
C GLN A 445 38.54 11.95 16.40
N GLU A 446 37.43 11.75 15.66
CA GLU A 446 37.22 12.39 14.34
C GLU A 446 37.26 13.92 14.40
N ALA A 447 36.69 14.52 15.44
CA ALA A 447 36.71 15.96 15.64
C ALA A 447 38.13 16.48 15.96
N LEU A 448 38.88 15.79 16.83
CA LEU A 448 40.25 16.12 17.20
C LEU A 448 41.19 16.04 15.99
N ASP A 449 41.04 14.98 15.17
CA ASP A 449 41.88 14.80 13.97
C ASP A 449 41.73 15.98 13.02
N VAL A 450 40.55 16.59 12.87
CA VAL A 450 40.34 17.79 12.06
C VAL A 450 40.97 19.03 12.73
N ILE A 451 40.80 19.19 14.05
CA ILE A 451 41.31 20.34 14.79
C ILE A 451 42.84 20.41 14.71
N ASP A 452 43.50 19.28 14.88
CA ASP A 452 44.98 19.20 14.98
C ASP A 452 45.65 19.14 13.61
N HIS A 453 44.89 18.86 12.54
CA HIS A 453 45.48 18.71 11.21
C HIS A 453 45.93 20.07 10.62
N LYS A 454 47.15 20.13 10.06
CA LYS A 454 47.75 21.34 9.52
C LYS A 454 47.03 21.89 8.27
N MET A 455 46.39 21.01 7.50
CA MET A 455 45.74 21.38 6.22
C MET A 455 44.30 21.83 6.38
N SER A 456 43.69 21.66 7.56
CA SER A 456 42.33 22.09 7.84
C SER A 456 42.30 23.64 7.98
N ASN A 457 41.30 24.27 7.36
CA ASN A 457 41.15 25.72 7.42
C ASN A 457 40.46 26.21 8.72
N SER A 458 40.41 27.52 8.95
CA SER A 458 39.79 28.11 10.14
C SER A 458 38.35 27.70 10.36
N ASP A 459 37.55 27.66 9.31
CA ASP A 459 36.12 27.36 9.39
C ASP A 459 35.90 25.88 9.73
N GLN A 460 36.65 24.97 9.11
CA GLN A 460 36.65 23.55 9.41
C GLN A 460 37.05 23.27 10.86
N LYS A 461 38.07 23.98 11.37
CA LYS A 461 38.44 23.86 12.78
C LYS A 461 37.36 24.42 13.73
N SER A 462 36.68 25.50 13.32
CA SER A 462 35.55 26.02 14.10
C SER A 462 34.39 25.04 14.17
N ASP A 463 34.02 24.46 13.03
CA ASP A 463 32.93 23.46 12.96
C ASP A 463 33.27 22.21 13.79
N ALA A 464 34.51 21.72 13.70
CA ALA A 464 34.95 20.56 14.50
C ALA A 464 34.99 20.86 16.00
N LYS A 465 35.40 22.10 16.40
CA LYS A 465 35.34 22.53 17.81
C LYS A 465 33.91 22.61 18.31
N GLN A 466 32.96 23.02 17.50
CA GLN A 466 31.55 23.04 17.87
C GLN A 466 31.07 21.62 18.17
N VAL A 467 31.37 20.66 17.28
CA VAL A 467 31.01 19.25 17.50
C VAL A 467 31.63 18.71 18.81
N ARG A 468 32.89 19.05 19.07
CA ARG A 468 33.56 18.67 20.34
C ARG A 468 32.87 19.29 21.55
N ASN A 469 32.48 20.57 21.51
CA ASN A 469 31.77 21.21 22.63
C ASN A 469 30.40 20.56 22.88
N ASP A 470 29.65 20.29 21.80
CA ASP A 470 28.35 19.60 21.88
C ASP A 470 28.53 18.20 22.51
N LEU A 471 29.61 17.51 22.17
CA LEU A 471 29.97 16.21 22.73
C LEU A 471 30.32 16.30 24.22
N GLU A 472 31.19 17.26 24.62
CA GLU A 472 31.56 17.48 26.03
C GLU A 472 30.34 17.77 26.89
N VAL A 473 29.39 18.57 26.40
CA VAL A 473 28.12 18.87 27.10
C VAL A 473 27.26 17.60 27.22
N THR A 474 27.09 16.84 26.11
CA THR A 474 26.28 15.62 26.15
C THR A 474 26.87 14.57 27.11
N GLN A 475 28.18 14.38 27.09
CA GLN A 475 28.86 13.40 27.93
C GLN A 475 28.76 13.78 29.42
N HIS A 476 28.94 15.05 29.77
CA HIS A 476 28.73 15.52 31.13
C HIS A 476 27.31 15.24 31.65
N ILE A 477 26.29 15.54 30.83
CA ILE A 477 24.89 15.25 31.21
C ILE A 477 24.66 13.75 31.40
N VAL A 478 25.18 12.94 30.49
CA VAL A 478 25.04 11.49 30.53
C VAL A 478 25.71 10.88 31.76
N ASP A 479 26.91 11.30 32.09
CA ASP A 479 27.66 10.83 33.26
C ASP A 479 26.96 11.23 34.58
N GLU A 480 26.49 12.48 34.66
CA GLU A 480 25.76 12.98 35.85
C GLU A 480 24.43 12.22 36.04
N VAL A 481 23.66 12.04 34.97
CA VAL A 481 22.38 11.29 34.99
C VAL A 481 22.63 9.82 35.35
N ALA A 482 23.63 9.19 34.76
CA ALA A 482 23.95 7.80 35.10
C ALA A 482 24.32 7.64 36.59
N TYR A 483 25.05 8.60 37.14
CA TYR A 483 25.36 8.64 38.56
C TYR A 483 24.10 8.79 39.43
N GLN A 484 23.23 9.77 39.11
CA GLN A 484 21.98 10.01 39.82
C GLN A 484 21.03 8.79 39.78
N LEU A 485 20.90 8.15 38.61
CA LEU A 485 20.09 6.93 38.48
C LEU A 485 20.67 5.75 39.28
N SER A 486 21.99 5.66 39.40
CA SER A 486 22.62 4.62 40.26
C SER A 486 22.36 4.85 41.74
N GLU A 487 22.40 6.12 42.22
CA GLU A 487 22.01 6.46 43.60
C GLU A 487 20.53 6.16 43.88
N LEU A 488 19.63 6.47 42.93
CA LEU A 488 18.21 6.16 43.07
C LEU A 488 17.97 4.64 43.17
N GLN A 489 18.77 3.86 42.45
CA GLN A 489 18.67 2.40 42.42
C GLN A 489 19.17 1.76 43.77
N GLU A 490 20.15 2.36 44.42
CA GLU A 490 20.69 1.89 45.69
C GLU A 490 19.84 2.37 46.89
N SER A 491 18.96 3.34 46.67
CA SER A 491 18.11 3.92 47.70
C SER A 491 16.85 3.08 47.93
N ASP A 492 16.60 2.67 49.19
CA ASP A 492 15.34 1.99 49.60
C ASP A 492 14.13 2.96 49.67
N GLN A 493 14.32 4.25 49.38
CA GLN A 493 13.25 5.25 49.44
C GLN A 493 12.66 5.50 48.02
N GLU A 494 11.32 5.69 47.95
CA GLU A 494 10.70 6.14 46.73
C GLU A 494 11.30 7.50 46.34
N PRO A 495 11.79 7.66 45.07
CA PRO A 495 12.39 8.93 44.61
C PRO A 495 11.39 10.06 44.70
N GLY A 496 11.84 11.25 45.12
CA GLY A 496 11.01 12.45 45.04
C GLY A 496 10.67 12.79 43.58
N GLU A 497 9.42 13.17 43.31
CA GLU A 497 8.95 13.53 41.96
C GLU A 497 9.82 14.63 41.32
N ASP A 498 10.31 15.58 42.11
CA ASP A 498 11.17 16.68 41.64
C ASP A 498 12.51 16.16 41.10
N CYS A 499 13.13 15.18 41.78
CA CYS A 499 14.45 14.65 41.41
C CYS A 499 14.41 13.91 40.05
N VAL A 500 13.40 13.07 39.85
CA VAL A 500 13.24 12.33 38.58
C VAL A 500 12.86 13.29 37.44
N GLY A 501 12.10 14.34 37.73
CA GLY A 501 11.78 15.42 36.81
C GLY A 501 13.02 16.12 36.27
N ASP A 502 13.97 16.47 37.17
CA ASP A 502 15.24 17.11 36.79
C ASP A 502 16.11 16.20 35.89
N VAL A 503 16.15 14.88 36.19
CA VAL A 503 16.84 13.88 35.38
C VAL A 503 16.24 13.80 33.98
N LEU A 504 14.92 13.73 33.86
CA LEU A 504 14.23 13.67 32.56
C LEU A 504 14.44 14.94 31.74
N GLN A 505 14.49 16.12 32.40
CA GLN A 505 14.79 17.39 31.72
C GLN A 505 16.23 17.42 31.21
N SER A 506 17.21 16.95 31.99
CA SER A 506 18.60 16.84 31.59
C SER A 506 18.77 15.89 30.39
N LEU A 507 18.11 14.74 30.42
CA LEU A 507 18.09 13.80 29.30
C LEU A 507 17.42 14.37 28.03
N GLN A 508 16.42 15.24 28.18
CA GLN A 508 15.82 15.93 27.07
C GLN A 508 16.80 16.84 26.32
N ILE A 509 17.71 17.50 27.07
CA ILE A 509 18.78 18.30 26.46
C ILE A 509 19.78 17.41 25.73
N ALA A 510 20.20 16.31 26.35
CA ALA A 510 21.11 15.35 25.72
C ALA A 510 20.52 14.73 24.43
N LEU A 511 19.20 14.44 24.41
CA LEU A 511 18.49 13.93 23.24
C LEU A 511 18.38 14.94 22.08
N GLN A 512 18.44 16.23 22.34
CA GLN A 512 18.50 17.24 21.26
C GLN A 512 19.82 17.16 20.49
N LEU A 513 20.92 16.82 21.17
CA LEU A 513 22.25 16.68 20.57
C LEU A 513 22.48 15.27 20.00
N SER A 514 21.94 14.24 20.67
CA SER A 514 22.14 12.82 20.31
C SER A 514 20.80 12.06 20.26
N PRO A 515 19.93 12.36 19.28
CA PRO A 515 18.55 11.87 19.27
C PRO A 515 18.42 10.37 19.04
N GLN A 516 19.42 9.71 18.48
CA GLN A 516 19.43 8.27 18.20
C GLN A 516 20.42 7.48 19.08
N SER A 517 20.90 8.09 20.15
CA SER A 517 21.75 7.38 21.11
C SER A 517 20.96 6.33 21.87
N SER A 518 21.29 5.05 21.64
CA SER A 518 20.67 3.94 22.38
C SER A 518 20.95 4.04 23.87
N PHE A 519 22.10 4.58 24.22
CA PHE A 519 22.50 4.76 25.61
C PHE A 519 21.64 5.82 26.32
N ILE A 520 21.43 6.99 25.71
CA ILE A 520 20.57 8.04 26.28
C ILE A 520 19.11 7.56 26.34
N ALA A 521 18.64 6.86 25.30
CA ALA A 521 17.30 6.25 25.31
C ALA A 521 17.15 5.24 26.46
N THR A 522 18.20 4.47 26.77
CA THR A 522 18.21 3.52 27.86
C THR A 522 18.14 4.23 29.22
N LEU A 523 18.91 5.29 29.41
CA LEU A 523 18.85 6.10 30.65
C LEU A 523 17.48 6.77 30.84
N ARG A 524 16.88 7.23 29.72
CA ARG A 524 15.53 7.79 29.75
C ARG A 524 14.48 6.75 30.12
N ALA A 525 14.59 5.53 29.57
CA ALA A 525 13.69 4.43 29.92
C ALA A 525 13.79 4.10 31.44
N GLU A 526 15.00 4.08 31.98
CA GLU A 526 15.22 3.87 33.44
C GLU A 526 14.66 5.02 34.27
N ALA A 527 14.86 6.27 33.85
CA ALA A 527 14.28 7.44 34.54
C ALA A 527 12.75 7.40 34.51
N LEU A 528 12.11 7.05 33.36
CA LEU A 528 10.67 6.89 33.25
C LEU A 528 10.14 5.75 34.13
N ARG A 529 10.90 4.66 34.26
CA ARG A 529 10.60 3.57 35.19
C ARG A 529 10.51 4.08 36.65
N PHE A 530 11.48 4.90 37.06
CA PHE A 530 11.46 5.53 38.38
C PHE A 530 10.34 6.56 38.56
N ALA A 531 9.93 7.25 37.48
CA ALA A 531 8.76 8.12 37.46
C ALA A 531 7.42 7.36 37.52
N GLY A 532 7.43 6.04 37.34
CA GLY A 532 6.22 5.20 37.26
C GLY A 532 5.51 5.22 35.93
N ASP A 533 6.05 5.88 34.92
CA ASP A 533 5.52 5.87 33.53
C ASP A 533 6.07 4.66 32.74
N LEU A 534 5.55 3.47 33.11
CA LEU A 534 6.02 2.21 32.59
C LEU A 534 5.67 2.03 31.10
N ASP A 535 4.56 2.58 30.64
CA ASP A 535 4.12 2.49 29.23
C ASP A 535 5.09 3.25 28.31
N ALA A 536 5.50 4.47 28.71
CA ALA A 536 6.49 5.23 27.96
C ALA A 536 7.89 4.60 28.05
N ALA A 537 8.24 3.98 29.18
CA ALA A 537 9.50 3.26 29.35
C ALA A 537 9.56 2.01 28.45
N GLU A 538 8.47 1.23 28.36
CA GLU A 538 8.36 0.05 27.50
C GLU A 538 8.59 0.38 26.03
N GLN A 539 7.94 1.42 25.51
CA GLN A 539 8.08 1.86 24.11
C GLN A 539 9.54 2.14 23.73
N LEU A 540 10.34 2.65 24.67
CA LEU A 540 11.75 2.94 24.41
C LEU A 540 12.64 1.69 24.37
N VAL A 541 12.19 0.55 24.91
CA VAL A 541 12.98 -0.70 25.00
C VAL A 541 12.37 -1.86 24.24
N GLU A 542 11.29 -1.65 23.46
CA GLU A 542 10.58 -2.70 22.73
C GLU A 542 11.47 -3.35 21.65
N ASP A 543 12.14 -2.55 20.84
CA ASP A 543 13.04 -3.02 19.77
C ASP A 543 14.50 -3.05 20.22
N VAL A 544 14.89 -4.10 20.94
CA VAL A 544 16.26 -4.23 21.46
C VAL A 544 17.06 -5.30 20.72
N SER A 545 18.20 -4.90 20.18
CA SER A 545 19.21 -5.86 19.73
C SER A 545 19.80 -6.63 20.91
N ILE A 546 19.97 -7.96 20.75
CA ILE A 546 20.64 -8.85 21.72
C ILE A 546 22.04 -8.34 22.12
N LYS A 547 22.65 -7.48 21.30
CA LYS A 547 23.98 -6.92 21.54
C LYS A 547 23.98 -5.72 22.50
N ASP A 548 22.85 -5.07 22.74
CA ASP A 548 22.75 -3.92 23.66
C ASP A 548 22.44 -4.39 25.09
N ILE A 549 23.49 -4.77 25.80
CA ILE A 549 23.43 -5.37 27.13
C ILE A 549 22.76 -4.44 28.13
N ARG A 550 23.09 -3.13 28.11
CA ARG A 550 22.55 -2.15 29.05
C ARG A 550 21.04 -2.02 28.89
N ARG A 551 20.59 -1.96 27.64
CA ARG A 551 19.20 -1.85 27.32
C ARG A 551 18.41 -3.12 27.67
N LEU A 552 19.00 -4.30 27.51
CA LEU A 552 18.42 -5.56 27.99
C LEU A 552 18.21 -5.58 29.51
N CYS A 553 19.17 -5.03 30.29
CA CYS A 553 19.03 -4.92 31.73
C CYS A 553 17.86 -4.03 32.16
N VAL A 554 17.75 -2.85 31.54
CA VAL A 554 16.66 -1.92 31.79
C VAL A 554 15.32 -2.50 31.33
N ARG A 555 15.29 -3.14 30.17
CA ARG A 555 14.12 -3.86 29.65
C ARG A 555 13.64 -4.94 30.62
N ALA A 556 14.55 -5.72 31.18
CA ALA A 556 14.19 -6.74 32.17
C ALA A 556 13.53 -6.14 33.42
N ARG A 557 14.03 -4.99 33.91
CA ARG A 557 13.46 -4.29 35.06
C ARG A 557 12.07 -3.71 34.75
N ILE A 558 11.90 -3.10 33.58
CA ILE A 558 10.61 -2.55 33.14
C ILE A 558 9.57 -3.68 33.03
N TYR A 559 9.90 -4.80 32.40
CA TYR A 559 8.98 -5.94 32.31
C TYR A 559 8.68 -6.60 33.65
N PHE A 560 9.64 -6.56 34.59
CA PHE A 560 9.36 -6.98 35.95
C PHE A 560 8.34 -6.07 36.65
N ASP A 561 8.44 -4.76 36.49
CA ASP A 561 7.48 -3.80 37.03
C ASP A 561 6.11 -3.84 36.32
N LEU A 562 6.09 -4.12 35.03
CA LEU A 562 4.86 -4.37 34.22
C LEU A 562 4.20 -5.72 34.56
N ALA A 563 4.85 -6.60 35.33
CA ALA A 563 4.42 -7.98 35.60
C ALA A 563 4.44 -8.92 34.41
N ASP A 564 5.16 -8.57 33.33
CA ASP A 564 5.41 -9.45 32.20
C ASP A 564 6.64 -10.32 32.41
N ILE A 565 6.41 -11.44 33.11
CA ILE A 565 7.46 -12.41 33.48
C ILE A 565 8.10 -13.02 32.21
N SER A 566 7.34 -13.20 31.14
CA SER A 566 7.82 -13.84 29.92
C SER A 566 8.87 -12.97 29.20
N ASN A 567 8.54 -11.72 28.94
CA ASN A 567 9.45 -10.76 28.32
C ASN A 567 10.62 -10.38 29.24
N CYS A 568 10.41 -10.40 30.55
CA CYS A 568 11.48 -10.24 31.52
C CYS A 568 12.52 -11.38 31.42
N LEU A 569 12.09 -12.64 31.42
CA LEU A 569 12.95 -13.81 31.26
C LEU A 569 13.65 -13.82 29.88
N GLU A 570 12.97 -13.44 28.81
CA GLU A 570 13.56 -13.31 27.49
C GLU A 570 14.68 -12.28 27.47
N SER A 571 14.48 -11.16 28.15
CA SER A 571 15.49 -10.08 28.28
C SER A 571 16.71 -10.52 29.08
N LEU A 572 16.50 -11.36 30.10
CA LEU A 572 17.57 -11.88 30.95
C LEU A 572 18.31 -13.07 30.35
N ALA A 573 17.69 -13.83 29.44
CA ALA A 573 18.26 -15.06 28.86
C ALA A 573 19.65 -14.87 28.24
N PRO A 574 19.96 -13.82 27.48
CA PRO A 574 21.31 -13.59 26.94
C PRO A 574 22.36 -13.27 28.02
N LEU A 575 21.93 -12.78 29.21
CA LEU A 575 22.78 -12.35 30.30
C LEU A 575 23.04 -13.45 31.31
N LEU A 576 22.22 -14.51 31.35
CA LEU A 576 22.28 -15.59 32.31
C LEU A 576 23.68 -16.22 32.47
N PRO A 577 24.41 -16.56 31.38
CA PRO A 577 25.74 -17.19 31.52
C PRO A 577 26.73 -16.28 32.26
N ALA A 578 26.67 -14.96 31.99
CA ALA A 578 27.53 -13.99 32.65
C ALA A 578 27.14 -13.75 34.11
N LEU A 579 25.83 -13.69 34.42
CA LEU A 579 25.30 -13.50 35.77
C LEU A 579 25.60 -14.70 36.67
N GLN A 580 25.53 -15.93 36.17
CA GLN A 580 25.89 -17.15 36.92
C GLN A 580 27.40 -17.24 37.26
N SER A 581 28.25 -16.58 36.49
CA SER A 581 29.69 -16.52 36.82
C SER A 581 30.00 -15.69 38.05
N ILE A 582 29.12 -14.78 38.50
CA ILE A 582 29.25 -13.97 39.69
C ILE A 582 29.13 -14.83 40.96
N ASP A 583 28.27 -15.86 40.94
CA ASP A 583 28.02 -16.71 42.13
C ASP A 583 29.08 -17.80 42.33
N GLY A 584 30.19 -17.76 41.59
CA GLY A 584 31.34 -18.67 41.75
C GLY A 584 31.12 -20.07 41.17
N SER A 585 30.05 -20.31 40.40
CA SER A 585 29.73 -21.59 39.79
C SER A 585 30.18 -21.74 38.31
N GLY A 586 30.77 -20.68 37.70
CA GLY A 586 31.21 -20.64 36.33
C GLY A 586 32.68 -20.21 36.19
N GLU A 587 33.43 -20.81 35.24
CA GLU A 587 34.74 -20.32 34.79
C GLU A 587 34.55 -18.97 34.09
N GLY A 588 35.08 -17.87 34.64
CA GLY A 588 35.00 -16.53 34.08
C GLY A 588 35.72 -16.46 32.72
N SER A 589 34.99 -16.42 31.64
CA SER A 589 35.60 -16.14 30.34
C SER A 589 35.81 -14.62 30.18
N PRO A 590 36.83 -14.16 29.43
CA PRO A 590 37.05 -12.75 29.13
C PRO A 590 35.84 -12.05 28.51
N GLU A 591 34.97 -12.80 27.81
CA GLU A 591 33.73 -12.32 27.23
C GLU A 591 32.71 -11.95 28.32
N PHE A 592 32.60 -12.75 29.38
CA PHE A 592 31.71 -12.47 30.49
C PHE A 592 32.12 -11.23 31.33
N GLU A 593 33.47 -11.03 31.52
CA GLU A 593 33.95 -9.79 32.14
C GLU A 593 33.56 -8.54 31.30
N GLY A 594 33.62 -8.66 29.99
CA GLY A 594 33.19 -7.57 29.09
C GLY A 594 31.69 -7.27 29.18
N ILE A 595 30.84 -8.30 29.32
CA ILE A 595 29.41 -8.17 29.56
C ILE A 595 29.14 -7.51 30.92
N LEU A 596 29.76 -8.02 31.99
CA LEU A 596 29.56 -7.53 33.35
C LEU A 596 29.97 -6.07 33.55
N LYS A 597 31.00 -5.60 32.82
CA LYS A 597 31.39 -4.17 32.85
C LYS A 597 30.35 -3.23 32.25
N GLN A 598 29.47 -3.75 31.41
CA GLN A 598 28.40 -2.99 30.78
C GLN A 598 27.11 -3.00 31.61
N VAL A 599 26.97 -3.93 32.54
CA VAL A 599 25.81 -4.08 33.42
C VAL A 599 25.96 -3.14 34.62
N LEU A 600 24.98 -2.23 34.79
CA LEU A 600 24.82 -1.46 36.01
C LEU A 600 24.33 -2.41 37.13
N ASN A 601 25.11 -2.55 38.20
CA ASN A 601 24.83 -3.43 39.33
C ASN A 601 24.54 -4.90 38.94
N PRO A 602 25.60 -5.69 38.58
CA PRO A 602 25.43 -7.08 38.15
C PRO A 602 24.86 -7.98 39.24
N MET A 603 25.15 -7.69 40.53
CA MET A 603 24.65 -8.48 41.68
C MET A 603 23.14 -8.37 41.85
N GLU A 604 22.60 -7.16 41.72
CA GLU A 604 21.15 -6.92 41.79
C GLU A 604 20.44 -7.62 40.62
N LEU A 605 21.02 -7.55 39.42
CA LEU A 605 20.45 -8.21 38.25
C LEU A 605 20.46 -9.74 38.38
N SER A 606 21.50 -10.33 39.00
CA SER A 606 21.54 -11.76 39.33
C SER A 606 20.42 -12.13 40.31
N ILE A 607 20.24 -11.33 41.40
CA ILE A 607 19.16 -11.52 42.37
C ILE A 607 17.79 -11.40 41.66
N LEU A 608 17.61 -10.39 40.81
CA LEU A 608 16.38 -10.22 40.01
C LEU A 608 16.11 -11.43 39.11
N SER A 609 17.13 -11.91 38.42
CA SER A 609 17.04 -13.09 37.56
C SER A 609 16.56 -14.33 38.31
N GLN A 610 17.14 -14.61 39.47
CA GLN A 610 16.72 -15.74 40.30
C GLN A 610 15.27 -15.56 40.79
N ARG A 611 14.93 -14.35 41.28
CA ARG A 611 13.56 -14.03 41.74
C ARG A 611 12.51 -14.21 40.63
N VAL A 612 12.80 -13.73 39.44
CA VAL A 612 11.87 -13.85 38.29
C VAL A 612 11.67 -15.31 37.92
N HIS A 613 12.74 -16.12 37.97
CA HIS A 613 12.65 -17.56 37.74
C HIS A 613 11.78 -18.26 38.78
N ASP A 614 11.98 -17.96 40.07
CA ASP A 614 11.19 -18.51 41.16
C ASP A 614 9.72 -18.10 41.06
N ILE A 615 9.44 -16.83 40.75
CA ILE A 615 8.09 -16.29 40.51
C ILE A 615 7.41 -17.00 39.31
N SER A 616 8.14 -17.21 38.23
CA SER A 616 7.64 -17.92 37.04
C SER A 616 7.25 -19.36 37.38
N HIS A 617 8.15 -20.06 38.11
CA HIS A 617 7.92 -21.44 38.57
C HIS A 617 6.70 -21.53 39.51
N LEU A 618 6.58 -20.60 40.46
CA LEU A 618 5.46 -20.58 41.39
C LEU A 618 4.14 -20.22 40.70
N LYS A 619 4.16 -19.28 39.68
CA LYS A 619 2.99 -18.93 38.87
C LYS A 619 2.48 -20.17 38.15
N GLU A 620 3.36 -20.95 37.52
CA GLU A 620 2.96 -22.15 36.77
C GLU A 620 2.49 -23.28 37.69
N ARG A 621 3.14 -23.52 38.81
CA ARG A 621 2.66 -24.47 39.83
C ARG A 621 1.28 -24.08 40.36
N GLY A 622 1.06 -22.79 40.65
CA GLY A 622 -0.23 -22.28 41.12
C GLY A 622 -1.33 -22.47 40.08
N LYS A 623 -1.01 -22.25 38.78
CA LYS A 623 -1.91 -22.49 37.69
C LYS A 623 -2.28 -23.97 37.53
N VAL A 624 -1.31 -24.89 37.69
CA VAL A 624 -1.54 -26.34 37.68
C VAL A 624 -2.45 -26.76 38.84
N ALA A 625 -2.17 -26.30 40.08
CA ALA A 625 -3.00 -26.56 41.25
C ALA A 625 -4.45 -26.04 41.03
N PHE A 626 -4.60 -24.82 40.51
CA PHE A 626 -5.91 -24.23 40.16
C PHE A 626 -6.66 -25.10 39.17
N SER A 627 -5.99 -25.54 38.08
CA SER A 627 -6.58 -26.37 37.04
C SER A 627 -6.97 -27.76 37.54
N ALA A 628 -6.24 -28.28 38.51
CA ALA A 628 -6.56 -29.54 39.19
C ALA A 628 -7.73 -29.42 40.18
N GLY A 629 -8.20 -28.18 40.46
CA GLY A 629 -9.27 -27.93 41.46
C GLY A 629 -8.76 -27.85 42.91
N ASP A 630 -7.45 -27.97 43.13
CA ASP A 630 -6.86 -27.74 44.48
C ASP A 630 -6.63 -26.26 44.74
N TYR A 631 -7.73 -25.56 44.98
CA TYR A 631 -7.70 -24.10 45.21
C TYR A 631 -6.98 -23.73 46.50
N THR A 632 -6.89 -24.62 47.45
CA THR A 632 -6.21 -24.37 48.75
C THR A 632 -4.70 -24.36 48.58
N ASP A 633 -4.17 -25.31 47.82
CA ASP A 633 -2.74 -25.32 47.51
C ASP A 633 -2.38 -24.17 46.54
N ALA A 634 -3.25 -23.89 45.56
CA ALA A 634 -3.06 -22.75 44.64
C ALA A 634 -2.93 -21.41 45.40
N VAL A 635 -3.81 -21.18 46.41
CA VAL A 635 -3.74 -19.97 47.24
C VAL A 635 -2.43 -19.92 48.02
N ARG A 636 -1.99 -21.04 48.60
CA ARG A 636 -0.71 -21.11 49.34
C ARG A 636 0.48 -20.77 48.42
N ILE A 637 0.52 -21.34 47.24
CA ILE A 637 1.59 -21.10 46.23
C ILE A 637 1.58 -19.64 45.79
N TYR A 638 0.41 -19.05 45.55
CA TYR A 638 0.33 -17.64 45.13
C TYR A 638 0.70 -16.68 46.27
N TYR A 639 0.46 -17.02 47.54
CA TYR A 639 0.99 -16.23 48.68
C TYR A 639 2.51 -16.34 48.80
N GLU A 640 3.10 -17.48 48.48
CA GLU A 640 4.56 -17.66 48.41
C GLU A 640 5.14 -16.77 47.32
N ALA A 641 4.55 -16.78 46.12
CA ALA A 641 4.94 -15.89 45.02
C ALA A 641 4.77 -14.41 45.40
N LEU A 642 3.68 -14.04 46.05
CA LEU A 642 3.42 -12.68 46.53
C LEU A 642 4.54 -12.17 47.49
N GLY A 643 5.14 -13.09 48.29
CA GLY A 643 6.25 -12.78 49.14
C GLY A 643 7.52 -12.36 48.39
N LEU A 644 7.70 -12.84 47.16
CA LEU A 644 8.83 -12.51 46.28
C LEU A 644 8.63 -11.21 45.50
N CYS A 645 7.39 -10.69 45.44
CA CYS A 645 7.02 -9.55 44.61
C CYS A 645 6.90 -8.24 45.39
N LYS A 646 7.67 -8.02 46.51
CA LYS A 646 7.48 -6.88 47.37
C LYS A 646 7.67 -5.53 46.71
N ASP A 647 8.50 -5.48 45.69
CA ASP A 647 8.92 -4.24 45.03
C ASP A 647 8.04 -3.89 43.81
N SER A 648 7.26 -4.84 43.27
CA SER A 648 6.38 -4.60 42.10
C SER A 648 4.91 -4.63 42.52
N LYS A 649 4.26 -3.43 42.50
CA LYS A 649 2.82 -3.27 42.78
C LYS A 649 1.97 -4.07 41.80
N THR A 650 2.39 -4.12 40.54
CA THR A 650 1.69 -4.82 39.45
C THR A 650 1.74 -6.34 39.59
N LEU A 651 2.91 -6.92 39.97
CA LEU A 651 3.03 -8.35 40.28
C LEU A 651 2.20 -8.73 41.50
N GLN A 652 2.22 -7.90 42.56
CA GLN A 652 1.37 -8.12 43.71
C GLN A 652 -0.12 -8.14 43.33
N ALA A 653 -0.58 -7.21 42.46
CA ALA A 653 -1.94 -7.17 41.97
C ALA A 653 -2.28 -8.39 41.12
N LEU A 654 -1.35 -8.89 40.29
CA LEU A 654 -1.50 -10.12 39.51
C LEU A 654 -1.75 -11.33 40.42
N PHE A 655 -0.92 -11.54 41.45
CA PHE A 655 -1.08 -12.68 42.33
C PHE A 655 -2.31 -12.56 43.22
N LEU A 656 -2.62 -11.35 43.73
CA LEU A 656 -3.89 -11.12 44.45
C LEU A 656 -5.09 -11.38 43.58
N SER A 657 -5.05 -11.01 42.32
CA SER A 657 -6.10 -11.35 41.35
C SER A 657 -6.22 -12.87 41.13
N ASN A 658 -5.11 -13.64 41.14
CA ASN A 658 -5.16 -15.09 41.03
C ASN A 658 -5.65 -15.76 42.35
N ILE A 659 -5.27 -15.25 43.50
CA ILE A 659 -5.80 -15.64 44.81
C ILE A 659 -7.31 -15.42 44.86
N CYS A 660 -7.78 -14.23 44.43
CA CYS A 660 -9.20 -13.92 44.31
C CYS A 660 -9.97 -14.97 43.46
N ALA A 661 -9.41 -15.45 42.34
CA ALA A 661 -10.06 -16.49 41.53
C ALA A 661 -10.22 -17.83 42.29
N CYS A 662 -9.21 -18.19 43.10
CA CYS A 662 -9.29 -19.40 43.95
C CYS A 662 -10.33 -19.24 45.06
N GLU A 663 -10.37 -18.05 45.66
CA GLU A 663 -11.32 -17.71 46.72
C GLU A 663 -12.76 -17.66 46.21
N GLN A 664 -12.96 -17.12 45.00
CA GLN A 664 -14.25 -17.13 44.31
C GLN A 664 -14.69 -18.57 43.97
N ALA A 665 -13.79 -19.43 43.48
CA ALA A 665 -14.08 -20.82 43.18
C ALA A 665 -14.47 -21.65 44.42
N THR A 666 -13.95 -21.25 45.58
CA THR A 666 -14.29 -21.84 46.89
C THR A 666 -15.44 -21.13 47.61
N GLU A 667 -16.16 -20.24 46.93
CA GLU A 667 -17.28 -19.43 47.46
C GLU A 667 -16.92 -18.56 48.68
N ARG A 668 -15.64 -18.22 48.88
CA ARG A 668 -15.14 -17.35 49.94
C ARG A 668 -15.21 -15.90 49.48
N TYR A 669 -16.41 -15.33 49.32
CA TYR A 669 -16.61 -14.04 48.66
C TYR A 669 -16.06 -12.85 49.38
N VAL A 670 -15.99 -12.87 50.73
CA VAL A 670 -15.40 -11.76 51.51
C VAL A 670 -13.91 -11.69 51.31
N ASP A 671 -13.23 -12.86 51.30
CA ASP A 671 -11.80 -12.93 51.04
C ASP A 671 -11.51 -12.55 49.59
N ALA A 672 -12.32 -13.05 48.63
CA ALA A 672 -12.22 -12.68 47.21
C ALA A 672 -12.41 -11.17 46.96
N LEU A 673 -13.35 -10.52 47.66
CA LEU A 673 -13.51 -9.06 47.61
C LEU A 673 -12.27 -8.34 48.20
N ALA A 674 -11.70 -8.87 49.28
CA ALA A 674 -10.48 -8.30 49.85
C ALA A 674 -9.31 -8.35 48.86
N SER A 675 -9.09 -9.54 48.27
CA SER A 675 -8.02 -9.78 47.32
C SER A 675 -8.18 -8.96 46.04
N ALA A 676 -9.40 -8.94 45.44
CA ALA A 676 -9.67 -8.16 44.25
C ALA A 676 -9.59 -6.65 44.47
N SER A 677 -10.15 -6.13 45.60
CA SER A 677 -10.08 -4.72 45.90
C SER A 677 -8.64 -4.26 46.17
N ALA A 678 -7.85 -5.07 46.89
CA ALA A 678 -6.43 -4.81 47.09
C ALA A 678 -5.64 -4.81 45.78
N ALA A 679 -5.96 -5.74 44.87
CA ALA A 679 -5.35 -5.79 43.55
C ALA A 679 -5.64 -4.51 42.72
N CYS A 680 -6.90 -4.03 42.73
CA CYS A 680 -7.31 -2.79 42.06
C CYS A 680 -6.66 -1.54 42.68
N ALA A 681 -6.45 -1.54 44.01
CA ALA A 681 -5.79 -0.44 44.71
C ALA A 681 -4.28 -0.37 44.40
N LEU A 682 -3.61 -1.53 44.24
CA LEU A 682 -2.19 -1.61 43.92
C LEU A 682 -1.90 -1.28 42.45
N ALA A 683 -2.76 -1.73 41.55
CA ALA A 683 -2.63 -1.50 40.12
C ALA A 683 -3.99 -1.04 39.51
N PRO A 684 -4.30 0.26 39.58
CA PRO A 684 -5.57 0.80 39.10
C PRO A 684 -5.85 0.61 37.60
N THR A 685 -4.80 0.42 36.82
CA THR A 685 -4.90 0.17 35.37
C THR A 685 -5.04 -1.31 35.02
N TYR A 686 -4.94 -2.23 35.97
CA TYR A 686 -4.99 -3.66 35.73
C TYR A 686 -6.41 -4.17 35.50
N ALA A 687 -6.85 -4.19 34.21
CA ALA A 687 -8.22 -4.50 33.78
C ALA A 687 -8.74 -5.86 34.32
N LYS A 688 -7.87 -6.87 34.45
CA LYS A 688 -8.26 -8.21 34.92
C LYS A 688 -8.68 -8.20 36.39
N ALA A 689 -8.04 -7.38 37.25
CA ALA A 689 -8.45 -7.23 38.64
C ALA A 689 -9.83 -6.56 38.74
N HIS A 690 -10.06 -5.48 37.97
CA HIS A 690 -11.37 -4.83 37.89
C HIS A 690 -12.46 -5.73 37.36
N SER A 691 -12.16 -6.55 36.34
CA SER A 691 -13.10 -7.52 35.80
C SER A 691 -13.53 -8.57 36.84
N ARG A 692 -12.60 -9.07 37.66
CA ARG A 692 -12.90 -9.99 38.74
C ARG A 692 -13.68 -9.33 39.87
N LEU A 693 -13.30 -8.11 40.23
CA LEU A 693 -14.03 -7.35 41.26
C LEU A 693 -15.47 -7.10 40.84
N ALA A 694 -15.70 -6.67 39.58
CA ALA A 694 -17.03 -6.49 39.02
C ALA A 694 -17.86 -7.78 38.99
N ALA A 695 -17.21 -8.90 38.66
CA ALA A 695 -17.83 -10.21 38.68
C ALA A 695 -18.32 -10.61 40.07
N ILE A 696 -17.47 -10.42 41.09
CA ILE A 696 -17.84 -10.74 42.48
C ILE A 696 -18.99 -9.85 42.94
N TYR A 697 -18.93 -8.53 42.69
CA TYR A 697 -20.04 -7.62 42.98
C TYR A 697 -21.35 -8.05 42.31
N THR A 698 -21.27 -8.52 41.07
CA THR A 698 -22.42 -9.02 40.30
C THR A 698 -22.99 -10.30 40.93
N GLU A 699 -22.13 -11.23 41.36
CA GLU A 699 -22.52 -12.46 42.04
C GLU A 699 -23.13 -12.24 43.43
N LEU A 700 -22.69 -11.21 44.11
CA LEU A 700 -23.20 -10.78 45.40
C LEU A 700 -24.45 -9.87 45.32
N ASP A 701 -24.92 -9.57 44.10
CA ASP A 701 -25.98 -8.61 43.86
C ASP A 701 -25.67 -7.19 44.41
N MET A 702 -24.40 -6.82 44.52
CA MET A 702 -23.94 -5.48 44.83
C MET A 702 -23.94 -4.63 43.56
N VAL A 703 -25.16 -4.43 43.04
CA VAL A 703 -25.36 -3.91 41.67
C VAL A 703 -24.84 -2.50 41.42
N SER A 704 -24.82 -1.64 42.47
CA SER A 704 -24.27 -0.26 42.38
C SER A 704 -22.74 -0.29 42.19
N ASP A 705 -22.07 -1.10 42.99
CA ASP A 705 -20.62 -1.27 42.95
C ASP A 705 -20.19 -1.98 41.66
N ALA A 706 -20.92 -3.00 41.25
CA ALA A 706 -20.71 -3.71 39.97
C ALA A 706 -20.78 -2.74 38.78
N LYS A 707 -21.85 -1.89 38.75
CA LYS A 707 -22.01 -0.87 37.72
C LYS A 707 -20.81 0.06 37.65
N ALA A 708 -20.45 0.67 38.79
CA ALA A 708 -19.33 1.58 38.86
C ALA A 708 -18.00 0.92 38.38
N THR A 709 -17.76 -0.34 38.80
CA THR A 709 -16.53 -1.06 38.43
C THR A 709 -16.52 -1.40 36.94
N TYR A 710 -17.66 -1.77 36.30
CA TYR A 710 -17.73 -1.99 34.86
C TYR A 710 -17.57 -0.69 34.07
N GLU A 711 -18.07 0.44 34.58
CA GLU A 711 -17.86 1.77 33.95
C GLU A 711 -16.38 2.15 33.97
N VAL A 712 -15.68 1.93 35.10
CA VAL A 712 -14.23 2.10 35.17
C VAL A 712 -13.51 1.17 34.20
N LEU A 713 -13.92 -0.10 34.11
CA LEU A 713 -13.31 -1.06 33.19
C LEU A 713 -13.50 -0.65 31.71
N LEU A 714 -14.64 -0.08 31.35
CA LEU A 714 -14.89 0.43 29.99
C LEU A 714 -14.08 1.68 29.64
N SER A 715 -13.59 2.43 30.62
CA SER A 715 -12.67 3.56 30.40
C SER A 715 -11.23 3.12 30.13
N MET A 716 -10.90 1.84 30.37
CA MET A 716 -9.56 1.29 30.15
C MET A 716 -9.36 0.86 28.68
N SER A 717 -8.11 0.59 28.30
CA SER A 717 -7.72 0.06 26.99
C SER A 717 -8.11 -1.42 26.91
N LEU A 718 -9.29 -1.71 26.36
CA LEU A 718 -9.81 -3.07 26.15
C LEU A 718 -9.87 -3.40 24.65
N SER A 719 -9.66 -4.67 24.32
CA SER A 719 -9.93 -5.18 22.99
C SER A 719 -11.44 -5.03 22.62
N SER A 720 -11.74 -5.03 21.33
CA SER A 720 -13.12 -4.96 20.82
C SER A 720 -14.04 -6.01 21.45
N ASP A 721 -13.56 -7.25 21.57
CA ASP A 721 -14.32 -8.38 22.08
C ASP A 721 -14.55 -8.30 23.61
N GLU A 722 -13.53 -7.85 24.34
CA GLU A 722 -13.64 -7.63 25.79
C GLU A 722 -14.61 -6.49 26.09
N ARG A 723 -14.50 -5.38 25.35
CA ARG A 723 -15.42 -4.25 25.45
C ARG A 723 -16.87 -4.65 25.23
N ALA A 724 -17.14 -5.50 24.21
CA ALA A 724 -18.47 -6.02 23.92
C ALA A 724 -19.00 -6.90 25.06
N LYS A 725 -18.16 -7.81 25.62
CA LYS A 725 -18.51 -8.65 26.78
C LYS A 725 -18.82 -7.79 28.02
N VAL A 726 -17.96 -6.83 28.35
CA VAL A 726 -18.14 -5.93 29.51
C VAL A 726 -19.43 -5.10 29.34
N SER A 727 -19.71 -4.59 28.13
CA SER A 727 -20.94 -3.86 27.85
C SER A 727 -22.19 -4.72 28.04
N SER A 728 -22.15 -6.00 27.67
CA SER A 728 -23.24 -6.97 27.91
C SER A 728 -23.48 -7.19 29.40
N TYR A 729 -22.40 -7.36 30.18
CA TYR A 729 -22.50 -7.52 31.64
C TYR A 729 -23.04 -6.26 32.30
N LEU A 730 -22.57 -5.08 31.90
CA LEU A 730 -23.07 -3.80 32.42
C LEU A 730 -24.57 -3.66 32.16
N LYS A 731 -25.06 -4.04 30.99
CA LYS A 731 -26.50 -4.02 30.69
C LYS A 731 -27.29 -4.90 31.67
N THR A 732 -26.80 -6.13 31.90
CA THR A 732 -27.45 -7.04 32.86
C THR A 732 -27.47 -6.46 34.27
N VAL A 733 -26.38 -5.80 34.70
CA VAL A 733 -26.28 -5.15 36.00
C VAL A 733 -27.25 -3.97 36.10
N GLN A 734 -27.38 -3.17 35.03
CA GLN A 734 -28.34 -2.07 34.96
C GLN A 734 -29.80 -2.53 35.06
N GLU A 735 -30.16 -3.64 34.42
CA GLU A 735 -31.46 -4.28 34.54
C GLU A 735 -31.74 -4.71 35.99
N ARG A 736 -30.77 -5.32 36.68
CA ARG A 736 -30.89 -5.71 38.11
C ARG A 736 -31.00 -4.46 39.01
N LEU A 737 -30.29 -3.39 38.70
CA LEU A 737 -30.36 -2.13 39.45
C LEU A 737 -31.76 -1.50 39.33
N GLN A 738 -32.35 -1.48 38.12
CA GLN A 738 -33.72 -1.00 37.89
C GLN A 738 -34.76 -1.88 38.61
N ALA A 739 -34.49 -3.18 38.73
CA ALA A 739 -35.33 -4.08 39.50
C ALA A 739 -35.24 -3.84 41.02
N GLY A 740 -34.20 -3.16 41.49
CA GLY A 740 -33.96 -2.91 42.91
C GLY A 740 -33.50 -4.18 43.65
N THR A 741 -32.63 -4.97 43.02
CA THR A 741 -32.12 -6.25 43.58
C THR A 741 -31.27 -5.96 44.81
N PRO A 742 -31.62 -6.47 46.01
CA PRO A 742 -30.85 -6.31 47.23
C PRO A 742 -29.65 -7.24 47.27
N ILE A 743 -28.61 -6.83 48.00
CA ILE A 743 -27.36 -7.58 48.21
C ILE A 743 -27.66 -9.00 48.69
N ASN A 744 -26.91 -9.97 48.22
CA ASN A 744 -27.02 -11.34 48.65
C ASN A 744 -26.20 -11.64 49.90
N TRP A 745 -26.77 -11.28 51.06
CA TRP A 745 -26.11 -11.42 52.33
C TRP A 745 -25.75 -12.87 52.74
N ARG A 746 -26.55 -13.86 52.30
CA ARG A 746 -26.24 -15.28 52.55
C ARG A 746 -24.97 -15.69 51.80
N ARG A 747 -24.86 -15.30 50.54
CA ARG A 747 -23.69 -15.61 49.72
C ARG A 747 -22.47 -14.87 50.20
N LEU A 748 -22.64 -13.62 50.68
CA LEU A 748 -21.55 -12.82 51.24
C LEU A 748 -20.96 -13.52 52.48
N LEU A 749 -21.77 -14.00 53.40
CA LEU A 749 -21.28 -14.73 54.63
C LEU A 749 -20.89 -16.18 54.35
N GLY A 750 -21.13 -16.74 53.12
CA GLY A 750 -20.86 -18.12 52.78
C GLY A 750 -21.78 -19.11 53.56
N VAL A 751 -23.04 -18.71 53.85
CA VAL A 751 -23.99 -19.52 54.61
C VAL A 751 -25.08 -20.08 53.71
N GLY A 752 -25.60 -21.26 54.07
CA GLY A 752 -26.64 -21.91 53.32
C GLY A 752 -27.99 -21.18 53.30
N THR A 753 -29.00 -21.79 52.65
CA THR A 753 -30.34 -21.20 52.50
C THR A 753 -31.09 -21.02 53.82
N LYS A 754 -30.83 -21.83 54.81
CA LYS A 754 -31.44 -21.78 56.17
C LYS A 754 -30.37 -22.00 57.23
N PRO A 755 -29.48 -21.01 57.46
CA PRO A 755 -28.42 -21.18 58.44
C PRO A 755 -28.99 -21.13 59.86
N THR A 756 -28.41 -21.89 60.76
CA THR A 756 -28.70 -21.80 62.21
C THR A 756 -28.07 -20.51 62.78
N ASN A 757 -28.63 -20.03 63.87
CA ASN A 757 -28.03 -18.87 64.56
C ASN A 757 -26.58 -19.10 65.01
N ASP A 758 -26.23 -20.32 65.34
CA ASP A 758 -24.87 -20.68 65.77
C ASP A 758 -23.92 -20.71 64.58
N GLU A 759 -24.36 -21.18 63.42
CA GLU A 759 -23.58 -21.11 62.18
C GLU A 759 -23.37 -19.65 61.78
N LEU A 760 -24.40 -18.80 61.81
CA LEU A 760 -24.27 -17.36 61.51
C LEU A 760 -23.27 -16.67 62.43
N LYS A 761 -23.35 -16.96 63.77
CA LYS A 761 -22.41 -16.44 64.76
C LYS A 761 -21.00 -16.90 64.52
N LYS A 762 -20.82 -18.18 64.15
CA LYS A 762 -19.52 -18.78 63.86
C LYS A 762 -18.91 -18.12 62.61
N CYS A 763 -19.62 -18.04 61.51
CA CYS A 763 -19.16 -17.39 60.27
C CYS A 763 -18.86 -15.90 60.49
N TYR A 764 -19.75 -15.16 61.16
CA TYR A 764 -19.53 -13.76 61.52
C TYR A 764 -18.23 -13.56 62.32
N ARG A 765 -18.03 -14.35 63.39
CA ARG A 765 -16.84 -14.24 64.24
C ARG A 765 -15.56 -14.55 63.44
N GLN A 766 -15.60 -15.56 62.59
CA GLN A 766 -14.44 -15.94 61.76
C GLN A 766 -14.11 -14.84 60.77
N LEU A 767 -15.05 -14.34 60.00
CA LEU A 767 -14.82 -13.27 59.04
C LEU A 767 -14.49 -11.92 59.70
N ALA A 768 -15.16 -11.56 60.81
CA ALA A 768 -14.86 -10.34 61.54
C ALA A 768 -13.45 -10.36 62.14
N LEU A 769 -12.93 -11.51 62.55
CA LEU A 769 -11.57 -11.66 63.07
C LEU A 769 -10.53 -11.63 61.92
N SER A 770 -10.86 -12.17 60.73
CA SER A 770 -9.95 -12.18 59.57
C SER A 770 -9.79 -10.79 58.97
N HIS A 771 -10.90 -10.04 58.89
CA HIS A 771 -10.96 -8.73 58.25
C HIS A 771 -11.07 -7.55 59.25
N HIS A 772 -10.56 -7.73 60.45
CA HIS A 772 -10.53 -6.63 61.45
C HIS A 772 -9.51 -5.56 61.03
N PRO A 773 -9.87 -4.28 61.01
CA PRO A 773 -8.95 -3.21 60.57
C PRO A 773 -7.58 -3.24 61.22
N ASP A 774 -7.54 -3.50 62.59
CA ASP A 774 -6.29 -3.52 63.33
C ASP A 774 -5.35 -4.69 62.96
N LYS A 775 -5.90 -5.77 62.37
CA LYS A 775 -5.07 -6.91 61.92
C LYS A 775 -4.51 -6.74 60.53
N ALA A 776 -5.21 -5.98 59.68
CA ALA A 776 -4.76 -5.69 58.35
C ALA A 776 -3.40 -4.96 58.32
N SER A 777 -3.12 -4.17 59.34
CA SER A 777 -1.88 -3.39 59.48
C SER A 777 -0.69 -4.18 60.06
N ARG A 778 -0.87 -5.41 60.54
CA ARG A 778 0.17 -6.17 61.27
C ARG A 778 0.83 -7.32 60.46
N GLY A 779 0.41 -7.58 59.23
CA GLY A 779 1.03 -8.61 58.37
C GLY A 779 2.31 -8.08 57.72
N GLY A 780 3.43 -8.83 57.75
CA GLY A 780 4.73 -8.47 57.14
C GLY A 780 4.74 -8.35 55.62
N ALA A 781 3.71 -7.74 55.05
CA ALA A 781 3.56 -7.41 53.65
C ALA A 781 4.23 -6.05 53.35
N SER A 782 4.51 -5.74 52.08
CA SER A 782 5.01 -4.42 51.64
C SER A 782 4.11 -3.30 52.21
N GLN A 783 4.67 -2.13 52.46
CA GLN A 783 3.93 -0.98 53.02
C GLN A 783 2.71 -0.62 52.18
N ALA A 784 2.83 -0.69 50.82
CA ALA A 784 1.75 -0.47 49.89
C ALA A 784 0.61 -1.50 49.99
N LEU A 785 0.93 -2.80 50.18
CA LEU A 785 -0.05 -3.86 50.38
C LEU A 785 -0.77 -3.76 51.70
N SER A 786 -0.08 -3.35 52.79
CA SER A 786 -0.69 -3.15 54.09
C SER A 786 -1.66 -1.96 54.10
N GLY A 787 -1.34 -0.85 53.43
CA GLY A 787 -2.22 0.31 53.27
C GLY A 787 -3.49 -0.05 52.45
N ALA A 788 -3.34 -0.66 51.30
CA ALA A 788 -4.46 -1.10 50.44
C ALA A 788 -5.40 -2.06 51.20
N ARG A 789 -4.87 -2.98 52.00
CA ARG A 789 -5.67 -3.91 52.82
C ARG A 789 -6.39 -3.23 53.97
N ALA A 790 -5.84 -2.21 54.59
CA ALA A 790 -6.46 -1.53 55.72
C ALA A 790 -7.76 -0.80 55.33
N ASP A 791 -7.75 -0.08 54.21
CA ASP A 791 -8.93 0.63 53.71
C ASP A 791 -10.05 -0.36 53.30
N VAL A 792 -9.66 -1.43 52.59
CA VAL A 792 -10.59 -2.48 52.16
C VAL A 792 -11.20 -3.19 53.37
N SER A 793 -10.38 -3.51 54.41
CA SER A 793 -10.84 -4.21 55.59
C SER A 793 -11.90 -3.44 56.36
N SER A 794 -11.79 -2.10 56.48
CA SER A 794 -12.78 -1.25 57.11
C SER A 794 -14.16 -1.35 56.43
N ARG A 795 -14.19 -1.36 55.07
CA ARG A 795 -15.41 -1.52 54.28
C ARG A 795 -16.00 -2.93 54.42
N LEU A 796 -15.16 -3.95 54.33
CA LEU A 796 -15.61 -5.33 54.47
C LEU A 796 -16.16 -5.64 55.86
N PHE A 797 -15.55 -5.13 56.91
CA PHE A 797 -16.04 -5.28 58.28
C PHE A 797 -17.44 -4.71 58.47
N LYS A 798 -17.75 -3.56 57.85
CA LYS A 798 -19.09 -2.98 57.83
C LYS A 798 -20.08 -3.90 57.08
N LEU A 799 -19.72 -4.41 55.91
CA LEU A 799 -20.56 -5.33 55.13
C LEU A 799 -20.84 -6.63 55.88
N ILE A 800 -19.81 -7.24 56.48
CA ILE A 800 -19.93 -8.44 57.30
C ILE A 800 -20.91 -8.24 58.46
N THR A 801 -20.79 -7.06 59.16
CA THR A 801 -21.65 -6.73 60.31
C THR A 801 -23.10 -6.52 59.86
N GLU A 802 -23.29 -5.80 58.73
CA GLU A 802 -24.62 -5.55 58.16
C GLU A 802 -25.28 -6.89 57.74
N ALA A 803 -24.55 -7.75 57.06
CA ALA A 803 -25.02 -9.07 56.64
C ALA A 803 -25.46 -9.91 57.86
N TYR A 804 -24.67 -9.92 58.93
CA TYR A 804 -25.03 -10.60 60.17
C TYR A 804 -26.31 -10.03 60.81
N ASN A 805 -26.43 -8.71 60.91
CA ASN A 805 -27.61 -8.05 61.46
C ASN A 805 -28.88 -8.39 60.67
N VAL A 806 -28.84 -8.34 59.33
CA VAL A 806 -29.99 -8.65 58.45
C VAL A 806 -30.36 -10.13 58.56
N LEU A 807 -29.40 -11.04 58.62
CA LEU A 807 -29.69 -12.50 58.65
C LEU A 807 -30.02 -13.04 60.02
N SER A 808 -29.63 -12.35 61.14
CA SER A 808 -29.93 -12.77 62.51
C SER A 808 -31.23 -12.21 63.03
N ASP A 809 -31.77 -11.09 62.50
CA ASP A 809 -33.08 -10.54 62.86
C ASP A 809 -34.16 -11.10 61.93
N SER A 810 -35.11 -11.79 62.49
CA SER A 810 -36.22 -12.43 61.75
C SER A 810 -37.06 -11.46 60.94
N THR A 811 -37.23 -10.23 61.40
CA THR A 811 -38.00 -9.19 60.72
C THR A 811 -37.26 -8.59 59.54
N ALA A 812 -35.97 -8.36 59.69
CA ALA A 812 -35.06 -7.88 58.66
C ALA A 812 -34.88 -8.97 57.56
N LEU A 813 -34.75 -10.24 57.97
CA LEU A 813 -34.62 -11.35 57.05
C LEU A 813 -35.84 -11.49 56.15
N ILE A 814 -37.09 -11.48 56.72
CA ILE A 814 -38.31 -11.54 55.93
C ILE A 814 -38.44 -10.38 54.96
N LYS A 815 -38.12 -9.14 55.39
CA LYS A 815 -38.11 -7.96 54.54
C LYS A 815 -37.15 -8.12 53.37
N TRP A 816 -35.93 -8.59 53.62
CA TRP A 816 -34.90 -8.82 52.62
C TRP A 816 -35.30 -9.94 51.66
N GLU A 817 -35.84 -11.07 52.11
CA GLU A 817 -36.31 -12.14 51.25
C GLU A 817 -37.43 -11.71 50.32
N ASN A 818 -38.42 -10.97 50.88
CA ASN A 818 -39.50 -10.38 50.10
C ASN A 818 -38.99 -9.39 49.02
N ALA A 819 -38.02 -8.56 49.40
CA ALA A 819 -37.38 -7.63 48.42
C ALA A 819 -36.68 -8.38 47.29
N ARG A 820 -35.96 -9.48 47.63
CA ARG A 820 -35.31 -10.32 46.60
C ARG A 820 -36.33 -10.98 45.64
N VAL A 821 -37.42 -11.54 46.17
CA VAL A 821 -38.49 -12.10 45.36
C VAL A 821 -39.14 -11.06 44.49
N LYS A 822 -39.43 -9.87 45.02
CA LYS A 822 -40.03 -8.78 44.25
C LYS A 822 -39.09 -8.29 43.15
N ALA A 823 -37.78 -8.15 43.42
CA ALA A 823 -36.80 -7.76 42.43
C ALA A 823 -36.66 -8.82 41.33
N LYS A 824 -36.63 -10.11 41.69
CA LYS A 824 -36.55 -11.23 40.75
C LYS A 824 -37.79 -11.25 39.82
N ASN A 825 -38.97 -11.06 40.35
CA ASN A 825 -40.19 -11.02 39.54
C ASN A 825 -40.27 -9.78 38.63
N LYS A 826 -39.62 -8.69 39.02
CA LYS A 826 -39.54 -7.46 38.21
C LYS A 826 -38.47 -7.54 37.12
N ALA A 827 -37.33 -8.20 37.38
CA ALA A 827 -36.25 -8.38 36.43
C ALA A 827 -36.58 -9.42 35.35
N PHE A 828 -37.35 -10.45 35.70
CA PHE A 828 -37.77 -11.54 34.79
C PHE A 828 -39.29 -11.54 34.70
N GLY A 829 -39.85 -10.87 33.69
CA GLY A 829 -41.27 -11.01 33.34
C GLY A 829 -41.67 -12.49 33.30
N SER A 830 -42.87 -12.81 33.70
CA SER A 830 -43.44 -14.11 34.18
C SER A 830 -43.33 -15.33 33.29
N ASN A 831 -42.46 -15.44 32.28
CA ASN A 831 -42.51 -16.53 31.29
C ASN A 831 -41.18 -17.06 30.77
N ASP A 832 -40.06 -17.03 31.52
CA ASP A 832 -38.94 -17.85 31.08
C ASP A 832 -38.18 -18.44 32.27
N SER A 833 -38.12 -19.75 32.33
CA SER A 833 -37.26 -20.49 33.26
C SER A 833 -35.81 -20.28 32.87
N PRO A 834 -34.98 -19.57 33.67
CA PRO A 834 -33.60 -19.41 33.31
C PRO A 834 -32.84 -20.71 33.40
N SER A 835 -32.24 -21.12 32.30
CA SER A 835 -31.16 -22.09 32.32
C SER A 835 -30.11 -21.63 33.33
N ARG A 836 -29.78 -22.51 34.28
CA ARG A 836 -28.77 -22.33 35.33
C ARG A 836 -27.34 -22.25 34.72
N ARG A 837 -27.03 -21.30 33.90
CA ARG A 837 -25.64 -20.99 33.54
C ARG A 837 -25.31 -19.58 34.06
N SER A 838 -24.52 -19.56 35.13
CA SER A 838 -23.78 -18.33 35.49
C SER A 838 -23.03 -17.84 34.28
N PRO A 839 -23.06 -16.54 33.96
CA PRO A 839 -22.28 -15.99 32.84
C PRO A 839 -20.76 -16.24 32.94
N PHE A 840 -20.31 -16.70 34.11
CA PHE A 840 -18.90 -16.94 34.43
C PHE A 840 -18.48 -18.41 34.51
N ASN A 841 -19.37 -19.39 34.17
CA ASN A 841 -18.99 -20.80 34.13
C ASN A 841 -18.26 -21.20 32.83
N ASP A 842 -18.09 -20.28 31.89
CA ASP A 842 -17.10 -20.38 30.83
C ASP A 842 -15.71 -19.93 31.36
N SER A 843 -15.18 -20.72 32.28
CA SER A 843 -13.83 -20.58 32.85
C SER A 843 -12.70 -20.69 31.80
N ASN A 844 -13.03 -20.97 30.55
CA ASN A 844 -12.05 -21.11 29.47
C ASN A 844 -11.83 -19.87 28.59
N THR A 845 -12.63 -18.80 28.74
CA THR A 845 -12.49 -17.62 27.87
C THR A 845 -11.54 -16.53 28.40
N TRP A 846 -11.13 -16.60 29.67
CA TRP A 846 -10.16 -15.68 30.26
C TRP A 846 -8.82 -16.36 30.61
N HIS A 847 -8.66 -17.65 30.27
CA HIS A 847 -7.46 -18.43 30.58
C HIS A 847 -6.46 -18.59 29.42
N SER A 848 -6.79 -18.15 28.20
CA SER A 848 -5.96 -18.35 27.01
C SER A 848 -5.47 -17.08 26.35
N GLY A 849 -5.48 -15.94 27.02
CA GLY A 849 -4.81 -14.73 26.54
C GLY A 849 -3.48 -14.56 27.27
N ASN A 850 -2.39 -14.50 26.54
CA ASN A 850 -1.10 -13.99 27.00
C ASN A 850 -1.30 -12.54 27.44
N TRP A 851 -1.27 -12.29 28.75
CA TRP A 851 -1.11 -10.98 29.42
C TRP A 851 -0.15 -11.14 30.54
#